data_4a7f6f22e0dd3945c2d72a77347d86d0
#
_entry.id   4a7f6f22e0dd3945c2d72a77347d86d0
#
_cell.length_a   1.000
_cell.length_b   1.000
_cell.length_c   1.000
_cell.angle_alpha   90.00
_cell.angle_beta   90.00
_cell.angle_gamma   90.00
#
_symmetry.space_group_name_H-M   'P 1'
#
loop_
_entity.id
_entity.type
_entity.pdbx_description
1 polymer ?
#
loop_
_entity_poly.entity_id
_entity_poly.type
_entity_poly.pdbx_seq_one_letter_code
_entity_poly.pdbx_strand_id
1 'polypeptide(L)'
;FPPLPVDKNVRIGQLDNGLTYYIRHNKLPENRAEFYIAQKVGSILEEPQQRGLAHFLEHMAFNGTKNFPGDDKGLGVIPWCETVGIKFGTNLNAYTSIDETVYNISNAPIDRTGVLDSCLLILHDWSNYILLKDDEIDKERGVIREEWRSRNSGMLRVYTDLLPTIYQGDKYADCMPIGSIDVINNFPYKDIRDYYHKWYRPDLQGIVIVGDIDVDTVEAKLKAVFADVQKPVNPAERTYYPVTDNKEPIVAIGTDKEVDDPSIEIYFKQDATPDSEKNNVGYLASQYMTSMISSMLNARLSELVQSANPPFTRASSYYSDFFVAKTKEAFALSASSKADGIETALKTLLQETERARRFGFTESEYARARANYLQSLESAYNEREKTKHGSYVREYVQNFLNGEPIPGIEAEYAMMNQLAPNIPLQAMNMVMQQLVPDSNQVVIIAGPAKEGLKYPTKEEVINLLKGMKDLDLQAYVDKVSDEPLMKEAPKGGKIISEKENDIYGSTKLVLSNGVTVYVKKTDFKADEIRMKGTSLGGKSIFPDKDALNFAVMDNVIAVGGLGNFSQVDLTKVLAGKKVSVNAGLGATTENVFGTCSPKDFETMMQLTYLTFTAPRKDAEAFESFKNRMKAQLESAQANPLSSINDSLQKAMYNNHPRVVMMKPEMVDQIDYDRILEMYNDRFKDASDFTFYFVGNIDLETAKPLIAEYLGALPAINRKETFKDTKMSIRKGVYKNEYAKEQQTPTATIVFLYSGK
;
A
#
# COMPACT_ATOMS: atom_id res chain seq x y z
N PHE A 1 19.57 19.77 -18.75
CA PHE A 1 19.39 18.31 -18.85
C PHE A 1 18.54 17.94 -20.07
N PRO A 2 18.84 16.79 -20.73
CA PRO A 2 18.06 16.38 -21.88
C PRO A 2 16.59 16.12 -21.52
N PRO A 3 15.66 16.48 -22.44
CA PRO A 3 14.25 16.15 -22.23
C PRO A 3 14.03 14.64 -22.32
N LEU A 4 13.01 14.16 -21.60
CA LEU A 4 12.60 12.77 -21.66
C LEU A 4 11.68 12.54 -22.87
N PRO A 5 11.73 11.38 -23.51
CA PRO A 5 10.74 11.02 -24.51
C PRO A 5 9.37 10.84 -23.85
N VAL A 6 8.32 10.99 -24.65
CA VAL A 6 6.96 10.60 -24.26
C VAL A 6 6.67 9.25 -24.90
N ASP A 7 5.99 8.37 -24.15
CA ASP A 7 5.62 7.04 -24.66
C ASP A 7 4.84 7.19 -25.97
N LYS A 8 5.36 6.60 -27.04
CA LYS A 8 4.76 6.65 -28.37
C LYS A 8 3.42 5.91 -28.48
N ASN A 9 3.09 5.07 -27.51
CA ASN A 9 1.88 4.24 -27.52
C ASN A 9 0.65 4.95 -26.96
N VAL A 10 0.80 6.14 -26.41
CA VAL A 10 -0.31 6.98 -25.96
C VAL A 10 -0.49 8.15 -26.89
N ARG A 11 -1.74 8.39 -27.29
CA ARG A 11 -2.10 9.60 -28.06
C ARG A 11 -2.54 10.67 -27.08
N ILE A 12 -1.82 11.78 -27.08
CA ILE A 12 -2.11 12.94 -26.23
C ILE A 12 -2.54 14.09 -27.15
N GLY A 13 -3.62 14.74 -26.80
CA GLY A 13 -4.11 15.89 -27.52
C GLY A 13 -4.84 16.88 -26.63
N GLN A 14 -5.18 18.02 -27.22
CA GLN A 14 -5.96 19.05 -26.55
C GLN A 14 -7.06 19.52 -27.49
N LEU A 15 -8.28 19.57 -26.97
CA LEU A 15 -9.42 20.11 -27.72
C LEU A 15 -9.35 21.64 -27.78
N ASP A 16 -10.09 22.24 -28.72
CA ASP A 16 -10.15 23.70 -28.88
C ASP A 16 -10.64 24.42 -27.61
N ASN A 17 -11.46 23.73 -26.79
CA ASN A 17 -11.95 24.26 -25.51
C ASN A 17 -10.93 24.20 -24.38
N GLY A 18 -9.76 23.58 -24.60
CA GLY A 18 -8.69 23.44 -23.60
C GLY A 18 -8.61 22.09 -22.91
N LEU A 19 -9.58 21.19 -23.15
CA LEU A 19 -9.58 19.86 -22.51
C LEU A 19 -8.43 19.00 -23.05
N THR A 20 -7.65 18.43 -22.16
CA THR A 20 -6.57 17.51 -22.50
C THR A 20 -7.09 16.07 -22.54
N TYR A 21 -6.59 15.25 -23.46
CA TYR A 21 -6.96 13.85 -23.48
C TYR A 21 -5.77 12.94 -23.73
N TYR A 22 -5.88 11.73 -23.16
CA TYR A 22 -4.93 10.63 -23.31
C TYR A 22 -5.72 9.41 -23.77
N ILE A 23 -5.35 8.83 -24.90
CA ILE A 23 -6.02 7.64 -25.42
C ILE A 23 -4.94 6.62 -25.76
N ARG A 24 -5.08 5.42 -25.20
CA ARG A 24 -4.16 4.33 -25.44
C ARG A 24 -4.88 3.03 -25.69
N HIS A 25 -4.50 2.33 -26.79
CA HIS A 25 -4.85 0.94 -26.96
C HIS A 25 -3.99 0.07 -26.04
N ASN A 26 -4.62 -0.84 -25.32
CA ASN A 26 -3.94 -1.88 -24.53
C ASN A 26 -4.81 -3.14 -24.55
N LYS A 27 -4.18 -4.31 -24.57
CA LYS A 27 -4.85 -5.57 -24.79
C LYS A 27 -5.55 -6.13 -23.54
N LEU A 28 -4.99 -5.94 -22.36
CA LEU A 28 -5.43 -6.64 -21.15
C LEU A 28 -6.09 -5.74 -20.11
N PRO A 29 -7.26 -6.13 -19.59
CA PRO A 29 -8.12 -7.27 -20.00
C PRO A 29 -8.79 -7.04 -21.35
N GLU A 30 -8.97 -8.13 -22.12
CA GLU A 30 -9.64 -8.03 -23.42
C GLU A 30 -11.09 -7.56 -23.27
N ASN A 31 -11.59 -6.81 -24.25
CA ASN A 31 -12.96 -6.27 -24.32
C ASN A 31 -13.33 -5.35 -23.17
N ARG A 32 -12.33 -4.76 -22.52
CA ARG A 32 -12.51 -3.85 -21.38
C ARG A 32 -11.78 -2.54 -21.62
N ALA A 33 -12.26 -1.50 -20.96
CA ALA A 33 -11.60 -0.19 -20.98
C ALA A 33 -11.82 0.57 -19.69
N GLU A 34 -10.91 1.51 -19.44
CA GLU A 34 -10.92 2.46 -18.34
C GLU A 34 -11.27 3.85 -18.87
N PHE A 35 -12.19 4.55 -18.21
CA PHE A 35 -12.62 5.90 -18.55
C PHE A 35 -12.46 6.80 -17.33
N TYR A 36 -11.56 7.78 -17.41
CA TYR A 36 -11.26 8.69 -16.31
C TYR A 36 -11.43 10.13 -16.74
N ILE A 37 -11.97 10.95 -15.84
CA ILE A 37 -11.83 12.41 -15.92
C ILE A 37 -11.13 12.88 -14.65
N ALA A 38 -9.94 13.45 -14.82
CA ALA A 38 -9.13 14.00 -13.75
C ALA A 38 -9.21 15.52 -13.80
N GLN A 39 -9.30 16.14 -12.62
CA GLN A 39 -9.46 17.58 -12.54
C GLN A 39 -8.50 18.19 -11.55
N LYS A 40 -7.87 19.29 -11.94
CA LYS A 40 -6.97 20.10 -11.08
C LYS A 40 -7.80 20.97 -10.12
N VAL A 41 -8.80 20.37 -9.50
CA VAL A 41 -9.84 21.05 -8.70
C VAL A 41 -10.09 20.23 -7.46
N GLY A 42 -10.04 20.87 -6.29
CA GLY A 42 -10.27 20.19 -5.02
C GLY A 42 -10.71 21.15 -3.92
N SER A 43 -10.66 20.68 -2.69
CA SER A 43 -11.15 21.46 -1.53
C SER A 43 -10.34 22.73 -1.27
N ILE A 44 -9.09 22.82 -1.73
CA ILE A 44 -8.26 24.02 -1.59
C ILE A 44 -8.88 25.25 -2.27
N LEU A 45 -9.75 25.04 -3.26
CA LEU A 45 -10.39 26.09 -4.03
C LEU A 45 -11.71 26.56 -3.41
N GLU A 46 -12.17 25.92 -2.36
CA GLU A 46 -13.37 26.32 -1.66
C GLU A 46 -13.16 27.65 -0.93
N GLU A 47 -14.17 28.52 -1.00
CA GLU A 47 -14.24 29.68 -0.15
C GLU A 47 -14.77 29.27 1.24
N PRO A 48 -14.62 30.12 2.30
CA PRO A 48 -15.04 29.73 3.65
C PRO A 48 -16.48 29.22 3.76
N GLN A 49 -17.42 29.83 3.03
CA GLN A 49 -18.82 29.40 3.02
C GLN A 49 -19.05 28.10 2.19
N GLN A 50 -18.02 27.63 1.47
CA GLN A 50 -18.10 26.44 0.63
C GLN A 50 -17.37 25.23 1.24
N ARG A 51 -16.90 25.31 2.48
CA ARG A 51 -16.10 24.26 3.09
C ARG A 51 -16.84 22.92 3.14
N GLY A 52 -16.40 21.96 2.31
CA GLY A 52 -17.00 20.63 2.14
C GLY A 52 -17.75 20.46 0.82
N LEU A 53 -17.95 21.53 0.04
CA LEU A 53 -18.73 21.46 -1.19
C LEU A 53 -18.01 20.79 -2.35
N ALA A 54 -16.68 20.77 -2.36
CA ALA A 54 -15.93 20.01 -3.36
C ALA A 54 -16.29 18.52 -3.30
N HIS A 55 -16.34 17.95 -2.09
CA HIS A 55 -16.73 16.57 -1.85
C HIS A 55 -18.24 16.38 -2.06
N PHE A 56 -19.06 17.31 -1.63
CA PHE A 56 -20.51 17.26 -1.85
C PHE A 56 -20.83 17.20 -3.35
N LEU A 57 -20.13 17.99 -4.15
CA LEU A 57 -20.29 18.01 -5.61
C LEU A 57 -19.96 16.66 -6.23
N GLU A 58 -18.95 15.98 -5.73
CA GLU A 58 -18.62 14.62 -6.18
C GLU A 58 -19.81 13.68 -6.04
N HIS A 59 -20.54 13.74 -4.91
CA HIS A 59 -21.76 12.96 -4.70
C HIS A 59 -22.86 13.36 -5.70
N MET A 60 -23.01 14.65 -5.97
CA MET A 60 -24.01 15.14 -6.91
C MET A 60 -23.79 14.68 -8.34
N ALA A 61 -22.56 14.30 -8.68
CA ALA A 61 -22.24 13.71 -9.99
C ALA A 61 -22.96 12.39 -10.26
N PHE A 62 -23.43 11.73 -9.20
CA PHE A 62 -24.18 10.47 -9.28
C PHE A 62 -25.69 10.67 -9.06
N ASN A 63 -26.15 11.90 -8.83
CA ASN A 63 -27.52 12.24 -8.49
C ASN A 63 -28.20 13.12 -9.54
N GLY A 64 -27.95 12.80 -10.80
CA GLY A 64 -28.58 13.46 -11.94
C GLY A 64 -27.61 14.29 -12.78
N THR A 65 -27.50 13.92 -14.03
CA THR A 65 -26.77 14.66 -15.06
C THR A 65 -27.66 14.84 -16.29
N LYS A 66 -27.27 15.68 -17.22
CA LYS A 66 -28.07 16.03 -18.40
C LYS A 66 -28.60 14.80 -19.15
N ASN A 67 -27.76 13.82 -19.45
CA ASN A 67 -28.13 12.64 -20.22
C ASN A 67 -28.47 11.43 -19.33
N PHE A 68 -28.23 11.54 -18.02
CA PHE A 68 -28.55 10.52 -17.03
C PHE A 68 -29.25 11.19 -15.84
N PRO A 69 -30.49 11.68 -16.04
CA PRO A 69 -31.14 12.54 -15.05
C PRO A 69 -31.63 11.80 -13.81
N GLY A 70 -31.90 10.50 -13.89
CA GLY A 70 -32.38 9.72 -12.75
C GLY A 70 -33.82 10.03 -12.35
N ASP A 71 -34.66 10.37 -13.31
CA ASP A 71 -36.07 10.75 -13.12
C ASP A 71 -36.95 10.05 -14.19
N ASP A 72 -38.17 10.56 -14.41
CA ASP A 72 -39.10 10.07 -15.42
C ASP A 72 -38.58 10.16 -16.87
N LYS A 73 -37.55 10.97 -17.11
CA LYS A 73 -36.94 11.16 -18.43
C LYS A 73 -35.85 10.16 -18.76
N GLY A 74 -35.28 9.47 -17.77
CA GLY A 74 -34.25 8.47 -17.99
C GLY A 74 -33.54 8.02 -16.74
N LEU A 75 -32.75 6.94 -16.87
CA LEU A 75 -31.94 6.37 -15.79
C LEU A 75 -30.82 7.33 -15.37
N GLY A 76 -30.51 7.32 -14.11
CA GLY A 76 -29.28 7.93 -13.59
C GLY A 76 -28.04 7.12 -13.97
N VAL A 77 -26.87 7.66 -13.65
CA VAL A 77 -25.58 7.03 -13.95
C VAL A 77 -25.49 5.64 -13.31
N ILE A 78 -25.78 5.53 -12.02
CA ILE A 78 -25.62 4.26 -11.30
C ILE A 78 -26.58 3.18 -11.84
N PRO A 79 -27.90 3.41 -11.94
CA PRO A 79 -28.80 2.41 -12.50
C PRO A 79 -28.45 2.02 -13.93
N TRP A 80 -28.05 2.98 -14.77
CA TRP A 80 -27.65 2.66 -16.14
C TRP A 80 -26.42 1.75 -16.14
N CYS A 81 -25.40 2.07 -15.36
CA CYS A 81 -24.19 1.24 -15.24
C CYS A 81 -24.51 -0.18 -14.78
N GLU A 82 -25.43 -0.34 -13.83
CA GLU A 82 -25.87 -1.67 -13.39
C GLU A 82 -26.45 -2.50 -14.50
N THR A 83 -27.19 -1.89 -15.45
CA THR A 83 -27.79 -2.62 -16.59
C THR A 83 -26.73 -3.27 -17.49
N VAL A 84 -25.50 -2.78 -17.48
CA VAL A 84 -24.41 -3.30 -18.32
C VAL A 84 -23.28 -3.96 -17.51
N GLY A 85 -23.53 -4.23 -16.23
CA GLY A 85 -22.59 -4.93 -15.37
C GLY A 85 -21.49 -4.07 -14.76
N ILE A 86 -21.62 -2.75 -14.80
CA ILE A 86 -20.72 -1.80 -14.16
C ILE A 86 -21.28 -1.48 -12.75
N LYS A 87 -20.58 -1.90 -11.71
CA LYS A 87 -21.07 -1.78 -10.33
C LYS A 87 -20.50 -0.56 -9.62
N PHE A 88 -21.36 0.18 -8.93
CA PHE A 88 -20.93 1.29 -8.08
C PHE A 88 -20.05 0.77 -6.94
N GLY A 89 -18.97 1.46 -6.69
CA GLY A 89 -17.99 1.08 -5.66
C GLY A 89 -16.91 0.14 -6.17
N THR A 90 -17.21 -0.80 -7.05
CA THR A 90 -16.24 -1.72 -7.63
C THR A 90 -15.62 -1.16 -8.92
N ASN A 91 -16.46 -0.69 -9.83
CA ASN A 91 -16.06 -0.22 -11.16
C ASN A 91 -16.25 1.28 -11.33
N LEU A 92 -17.32 1.80 -10.76
CA LEU A 92 -17.71 3.22 -10.84
C LEU A 92 -17.37 3.89 -9.53
N ASN A 93 -16.45 4.86 -9.55
CA ASN A 93 -15.94 5.53 -8.37
C ASN A 93 -15.56 6.98 -8.63
N ALA A 94 -15.31 7.69 -7.55
CA ALA A 94 -14.73 9.02 -7.57
C ALA A 94 -13.99 9.27 -6.27
N TYR A 95 -13.07 10.24 -6.27
CA TYR A 95 -12.49 10.76 -5.04
C TYR A 95 -12.28 12.26 -5.16
N THR A 96 -12.42 12.95 -4.03
CA THR A 96 -12.10 14.37 -3.87
C THR A 96 -10.93 14.49 -2.92
N SER A 97 -9.89 15.20 -3.37
CA SER A 97 -8.74 15.53 -2.54
C SER A 97 -8.62 17.04 -2.39
N ILE A 98 -7.51 17.49 -1.83
CA ILE A 98 -7.27 18.91 -1.57
C ILE A 98 -7.06 19.68 -2.88
N ASP A 99 -6.26 19.11 -3.79
CA ASP A 99 -5.88 19.77 -5.04
C ASP A 99 -6.42 19.07 -6.31
N GLU A 100 -7.14 17.98 -6.17
CA GLU A 100 -7.61 17.18 -7.30
C GLU A 100 -8.91 16.46 -7.01
N THR A 101 -9.69 16.21 -8.07
CA THR A 101 -10.91 15.39 -8.03
C THR A 101 -10.90 14.51 -9.28
N VAL A 102 -11.14 13.21 -9.10
CA VAL A 102 -11.09 12.23 -10.18
C VAL A 102 -12.33 11.36 -10.14
N TYR A 103 -12.97 11.20 -11.30
CA TYR A 103 -14.11 10.30 -11.53
C TYR A 103 -13.69 9.21 -12.50
N ASN A 104 -14.17 7.98 -12.27
CA ASN A 104 -13.78 6.87 -13.13
C ASN A 104 -14.86 5.84 -13.36
N ILE A 105 -14.81 5.22 -14.52
CA ILE A 105 -15.54 4.00 -14.88
C ILE A 105 -14.45 2.99 -15.26
N SER A 106 -14.28 1.95 -14.44
CA SER A 106 -13.21 0.97 -14.62
C SER A 106 -13.76 -0.36 -15.09
N ASN A 107 -12.97 -1.08 -15.87
CA ASN A 107 -13.29 -2.41 -16.37
C ASN A 107 -14.64 -2.46 -17.09
N ALA A 108 -14.95 -1.43 -17.88
CA ALA A 108 -16.21 -1.35 -18.63
C ALA A 108 -16.24 -2.37 -19.77
N PRO A 109 -17.35 -3.14 -19.93
CA PRO A 109 -17.45 -4.15 -20.99
C PRO A 109 -17.79 -3.54 -22.34
N ILE A 110 -16.80 -3.01 -23.03
CA ILE A 110 -16.94 -2.26 -24.27
C ILE A 110 -17.33 -3.10 -25.48
N ASP A 111 -17.34 -4.42 -25.39
CA ASP A 111 -17.88 -5.33 -26.38
C ASP A 111 -19.42 -5.32 -26.42
N ARG A 112 -20.07 -4.81 -25.38
CA ARG A 112 -21.53 -4.62 -25.37
C ARG A 112 -21.91 -3.37 -26.14
N THR A 113 -22.99 -3.47 -26.91
CA THR A 113 -23.48 -2.36 -27.74
C THR A 113 -23.77 -1.12 -26.90
N GLY A 114 -23.22 0.03 -27.34
CA GLY A 114 -23.48 1.32 -26.72
C GLY A 114 -22.70 1.63 -25.45
N VAL A 115 -21.94 0.71 -24.87
CA VAL A 115 -21.21 0.94 -23.61
C VAL A 115 -20.12 1.98 -23.80
N LEU A 116 -19.31 1.87 -24.85
CA LEU A 116 -18.26 2.85 -25.14
C LEU A 116 -18.84 4.28 -25.27
N ASP A 117 -19.88 4.44 -26.08
CA ASP A 117 -20.50 5.75 -26.31
C ASP A 117 -21.12 6.32 -25.04
N SER A 118 -21.78 5.49 -24.25
CA SER A 118 -22.40 5.92 -23.00
C SER A 118 -21.38 6.28 -21.93
N CYS A 119 -20.26 5.55 -21.86
CA CYS A 119 -19.17 5.90 -20.92
C CYS A 119 -18.57 7.27 -21.29
N LEU A 120 -18.37 7.55 -22.58
CA LEU A 120 -17.91 8.87 -23.03
C LEU A 120 -18.92 9.96 -22.68
N LEU A 121 -20.20 9.67 -22.83
CA LEU A 121 -21.27 10.60 -22.48
C LEU A 121 -21.34 10.89 -20.98
N ILE A 122 -21.10 9.89 -20.14
CA ILE A 122 -21.01 10.08 -18.69
C ILE A 122 -19.83 11.01 -18.34
N LEU A 123 -18.66 10.81 -18.93
CA LEU A 123 -17.52 11.71 -18.72
C LEU A 123 -17.87 13.14 -19.14
N HIS A 124 -18.54 13.30 -20.26
CA HIS A 124 -19.03 14.59 -20.76
C HIS A 124 -19.94 15.26 -19.73
N ASP A 125 -20.92 14.52 -19.23
CA ASP A 125 -21.89 15.07 -18.26
C ASP A 125 -21.20 15.43 -16.94
N TRP A 126 -20.27 14.65 -16.47
CA TRP A 126 -19.51 14.97 -15.25
C TRP A 126 -18.70 16.26 -15.42
N SER A 127 -18.18 16.50 -16.63
CA SER A 127 -17.31 17.66 -16.86
C SER A 127 -18.04 18.99 -16.71
N ASN A 128 -19.28 19.10 -17.20
CA ASN A 128 -20.01 20.38 -17.28
C ASN A 128 -21.53 20.30 -17.14
N TYR A 129 -22.10 19.11 -16.99
CA TYR A 129 -23.56 18.92 -17.11
C TYR A 129 -24.15 18.15 -15.93
N ILE A 130 -23.59 18.32 -14.73
CA ILE A 130 -24.22 17.87 -13.48
C ILE A 130 -25.37 18.80 -13.18
N LEU A 131 -26.55 18.26 -12.89
CA LEU A 131 -27.79 19.07 -12.82
C LEU A 131 -27.88 19.91 -11.53
N LEU A 132 -27.39 19.43 -10.42
CA LEU A 132 -27.43 20.13 -9.12
C LEU A 132 -28.84 20.62 -8.76
N LYS A 133 -29.82 19.73 -8.82
CA LYS A 133 -31.22 20.06 -8.48
C LYS A 133 -31.37 20.30 -6.97
N ASP A 134 -32.16 21.28 -6.59
CA ASP A 134 -32.40 21.66 -5.20
C ASP A 134 -32.85 20.48 -4.33
N ASP A 135 -33.80 19.70 -4.80
CA ASP A 135 -34.31 18.52 -4.08
C ASP A 135 -33.27 17.43 -3.92
N GLU A 136 -32.44 17.20 -4.91
CA GLU A 136 -31.36 16.21 -4.84
C GLU A 136 -30.24 16.69 -3.91
N ILE A 137 -29.93 17.97 -3.88
CA ILE A 137 -28.99 18.55 -2.91
C ILE A 137 -29.49 18.30 -1.49
N ASP A 138 -30.77 18.61 -1.22
CA ASP A 138 -31.33 18.41 0.10
C ASP A 138 -31.33 16.96 0.57
N LYS A 139 -31.59 16.01 -0.34
CA LYS A 139 -31.49 14.59 -0.04
C LYS A 139 -30.05 14.18 0.31
N GLU A 140 -29.07 14.72 -0.39
CA GLU A 140 -27.66 14.37 -0.21
C GLU A 140 -27.06 14.92 1.07
N ARG A 141 -27.64 16.01 1.65
CA ARG A 141 -27.18 16.57 2.94
C ARG A 141 -27.13 15.51 4.04
N GLY A 142 -28.17 14.66 4.12
CA GLY A 142 -28.22 13.56 5.09
C GLY A 142 -27.14 12.52 4.86
N VAL A 143 -26.90 12.14 3.61
CA VAL A 143 -25.85 11.16 3.23
C VAL A 143 -24.46 11.69 3.58
N ILE A 144 -24.17 12.93 3.20
CA ILE A 144 -22.88 13.58 3.49
C ILE A 144 -22.69 13.75 5.01
N ARG A 145 -23.74 14.08 5.75
CA ARG A 145 -23.69 14.21 7.22
C ARG A 145 -23.31 12.88 7.87
N GLU A 146 -23.88 11.76 7.41
CA GLU A 146 -23.53 10.43 7.92
C GLU A 146 -22.10 10.04 7.56
N GLU A 147 -21.64 10.35 6.36
CA GLU A 147 -20.26 10.14 5.96
C GLU A 147 -19.31 10.99 6.79
N TRP A 148 -19.64 12.26 7.02
CA TRP A 148 -18.86 13.15 7.88
C TRP A 148 -18.73 12.56 9.29
N ARG A 149 -19.82 12.07 9.84
CA ARG A 149 -19.85 11.44 11.16
C ARG A 149 -18.96 10.18 11.21
N SER A 150 -19.08 9.31 10.22
CA SER A 150 -18.36 8.04 10.20
C SER A 150 -16.86 8.23 9.95
N ARG A 151 -16.45 9.24 9.21
CA ARG A 151 -15.06 9.57 8.93
C ARG A 151 -14.40 10.42 10.00
N ASN A 152 -15.15 10.97 10.94
CA ASN A 152 -14.63 11.83 11.99
C ASN A 152 -13.90 11.01 13.06
N SER A 153 -12.75 10.43 12.68
CA SER A 153 -11.90 9.63 13.56
C SER A 153 -11.05 10.51 14.49
N GLY A 154 -10.49 9.90 15.53
CA GLY A 154 -9.56 10.59 16.42
C GLY A 154 -8.38 11.19 15.70
N MET A 155 -7.79 10.44 14.75
CA MET A 155 -6.65 10.90 13.96
C MET A 155 -7.01 12.09 13.06
N LEU A 156 -8.17 12.04 12.40
CA LEU A 156 -8.64 13.17 11.57
C LEU A 156 -8.87 14.42 12.41
N ARG A 157 -9.46 14.27 13.60
CA ARG A 157 -9.65 15.41 14.52
C ARG A 157 -8.31 16.02 14.94
N VAL A 158 -7.35 15.20 15.31
CA VAL A 158 -6.01 15.68 15.70
C VAL A 158 -5.36 16.43 14.54
N TYR A 159 -5.29 15.85 13.34
CA TYR A 159 -4.64 16.48 12.21
C TYR A 159 -5.34 17.77 11.79
N THR A 160 -6.66 17.78 11.78
CA THR A 160 -7.43 18.99 11.46
C THR A 160 -7.12 20.12 12.46
N ASP A 161 -7.04 19.80 13.75
CA ASP A 161 -6.72 20.78 14.79
C ASP A 161 -5.28 21.27 14.69
N LEU A 162 -4.35 20.46 14.19
CA LEU A 162 -2.94 20.82 14.06
C LEU A 162 -2.61 21.60 12.78
N LEU A 163 -3.45 21.54 11.76
CA LEU A 163 -3.19 22.22 10.48
C LEU A 163 -2.83 23.70 10.62
N PRO A 164 -3.53 24.51 11.45
CA PRO A 164 -3.14 25.91 11.63
C PRO A 164 -1.74 26.12 12.19
N THR A 165 -1.25 25.21 13.01
CA THR A 165 0.13 25.24 13.53
C THR A 165 1.13 24.84 12.45
N ILE A 166 0.82 23.78 11.69
CA ILE A 166 1.69 23.25 10.65
C ILE A 166 1.86 24.25 9.50
N TYR A 167 0.76 24.88 9.09
CA TYR A 167 0.71 25.76 7.92
C TYR A 167 0.48 27.24 8.26
N GLN A 168 0.76 27.66 9.42
CA GLN A 168 0.82 29.06 9.97
C GLN A 168 0.31 30.17 9.03
N GLY A 169 -1.01 30.23 8.81
CA GLY A 169 -1.63 31.23 7.98
C GLY A 169 -1.69 30.93 6.49
N ASP A 170 -1.13 29.83 6.04
CA ASP A 170 -1.27 29.36 4.66
C ASP A 170 -2.69 28.85 4.38
N LYS A 171 -3.07 28.79 3.12
CA LYS A 171 -4.39 28.27 2.72
C LYS A 171 -4.60 26.82 3.19
N TYR A 172 -3.54 26.03 3.26
CA TYR A 172 -3.58 24.64 3.71
C TYR A 172 -3.96 24.48 5.20
N ALA A 173 -4.00 25.56 5.97
CA ALA A 173 -4.41 25.52 7.37
C ALA A 173 -5.88 25.12 7.56
N ASP A 174 -6.71 25.32 6.55
CA ASP A 174 -8.12 24.90 6.54
C ASP A 174 -8.49 24.41 5.14
N CYS A 175 -8.23 23.14 4.86
CA CYS A 175 -8.30 22.61 3.49
C CYS A 175 -8.89 21.19 3.38
N MET A 176 -9.21 20.55 4.51
CA MET A 176 -9.63 19.14 4.46
C MET A 176 -10.97 18.97 3.73
N PRO A 177 -11.07 17.98 2.82
CA PRO A 177 -12.30 17.77 2.02
C PRO A 177 -13.55 17.47 2.85
N ILE A 178 -13.40 16.92 4.06
CA ILE A 178 -14.53 16.65 4.96
C ILE A 178 -15.34 17.91 5.23
N GLY A 179 -14.69 19.07 5.27
CA GLY A 179 -15.31 20.38 5.40
C GLY A 179 -15.99 20.64 6.75
N SER A 180 -16.91 21.59 6.73
CA SER A 180 -17.66 22.04 7.90
C SER A 180 -19.07 21.44 7.91
N ILE A 181 -19.45 20.82 9.03
CA ILE A 181 -20.80 20.26 9.17
C ILE A 181 -21.88 21.36 9.11
N ASP A 182 -21.56 22.56 9.61
CA ASP A 182 -22.50 23.70 9.54
C ASP A 182 -22.73 24.11 8.09
N VAL A 183 -21.68 24.15 7.27
CA VAL A 183 -21.83 24.44 5.84
C VAL A 183 -22.67 23.36 5.16
N ILE A 184 -22.36 22.09 5.41
CA ILE A 184 -23.08 20.96 4.80
C ILE A 184 -24.57 21.04 5.11
N ASN A 185 -24.93 21.37 6.35
CA ASN A 185 -26.33 21.46 6.78
C ASN A 185 -27.07 22.68 6.20
N ASN A 186 -26.39 23.78 5.98
CA ASN A 186 -27.03 25.07 5.79
C ASN A 186 -26.67 25.83 4.51
N PHE A 187 -25.74 25.34 3.69
CA PHE A 187 -25.33 26.11 2.53
C PHE A 187 -26.50 26.38 1.57
N PRO A 188 -26.60 27.61 1.03
CA PRO A 188 -27.56 27.93 -0.04
C PRO A 188 -27.17 27.17 -1.31
N TYR A 189 -28.14 26.75 -2.09
CA TYR A 189 -27.88 26.00 -3.34
C TYR A 189 -26.92 26.73 -4.29
N LYS A 190 -26.96 28.07 -4.27
CA LYS A 190 -26.06 28.89 -5.09
C LYS A 190 -24.60 28.61 -4.83
N ASP A 191 -24.21 28.31 -3.60
CA ASP A 191 -22.80 28.16 -3.25
C ASP A 191 -22.14 26.94 -3.92
N ILE A 192 -22.83 25.81 -4.01
CA ILE A 192 -22.31 24.65 -4.73
C ILE A 192 -22.31 24.88 -6.24
N ARG A 193 -23.33 25.58 -6.76
CA ARG A 193 -23.39 25.93 -8.18
C ARG A 193 -22.28 26.91 -8.56
N ASP A 194 -22.00 27.89 -7.70
CA ASP A 194 -20.88 28.83 -7.92
C ASP A 194 -19.53 28.10 -7.98
N TYR A 195 -19.32 27.15 -7.08
CA TYR A 195 -18.10 26.33 -7.09
C TYR A 195 -18.01 25.52 -8.38
N TYR A 196 -19.09 24.83 -8.76
CA TYR A 196 -19.12 24.00 -9.95
C TYR A 196 -18.82 24.80 -11.22
N HIS A 197 -19.54 25.89 -11.46
CA HIS A 197 -19.39 26.70 -12.67
C HIS A 197 -18.06 27.46 -12.73
N LYS A 198 -17.46 27.76 -11.59
CA LYS A 198 -16.16 28.41 -11.54
C LYS A 198 -15.01 27.46 -11.87
N TRP A 199 -15.07 26.24 -11.41
CA TRP A 199 -13.92 25.34 -11.39
C TRP A 199 -14.04 24.14 -12.33
N TYR A 200 -15.24 23.60 -12.58
CA TYR A 200 -15.42 22.49 -13.52
C TYR A 200 -15.43 23.05 -14.94
N ARG A 201 -14.26 23.16 -15.51
CA ARG A 201 -14.07 23.73 -16.83
C ARG A 201 -12.97 22.98 -17.60
N PRO A 202 -13.06 22.92 -18.94
CA PRO A 202 -12.20 22.03 -19.75
C PRO A 202 -10.70 22.30 -19.62
N ASP A 203 -10.27 23.54 -19.37
CA ASP A 203 -8.85 23.88 -19.21
C ASP A 203 -8.21 23.26 -17.95
N LEU A 204 -9.01 22.81 -16.98
CA LEU A 204 -8.56 22.14 -15.75
C LEU A 204 -8.87 20.64 -15.76
N GLN A 205 -9.36 20.10 -16.86
CA GLN A 205 -9.80 18.72 -16.98
C GLN A 205 -8.97 17.92 -17.97
N GLY A 206 -8.69 16.67 -17.63
CA GLY A 206 -8.04 15.69 -18.47
C GLY A 206 -8.85 14.40 -18.56
N ILE A 207 -9.07 13.92 -19.76
CA ILE A 207 -9.74 12.65 -20.03
C ILE A 207 -8.66 11.60 -20.29
N VAL A 208 -8.77 10.45 -19.63
CA VAL A 208 -7.87 9.31 -19.85
C VAL A 208 -8.69 8.09 -20.20
N ILE A 209 -8.42 7.51 -21.37
CA ILE A 209 -9.10 6.32 -21.87
C ILE A 209 -8.03 5.31 -22.27
N VAL A 210 -8.01 4.18 -21.59
CA VAL A 210 -7.08 3.08 -21.87
C VAL A 210 -7.87 1.79 -21.93
N GLY A 211 -7.72 1.05 -23.01
CA GLY A 211 -8.41 -0.20 -23.13
C GLY A 211 -8.21 -0.91 -24.47
N ASP A 212 -8.99 -1.96 -24.65
CA ASP A 212 -8.99 -2.75 -25.87
C ASP A 212 -9.87 -2.04 -26.91
N ILE A 213 -9.38 -0.89 -27.39
CA ILE A 213 -10.11 0.08 -28.20
C ILE A 213 -9.31 0.46 -29.45
N ASP A 214 -10.00 0.98 -30.44
CA ASP A 214 -9.37 1.67 -31.59
C ASP A 214 -9.18 3.15 -31.26
N VAL A 215 -7.93 3.60 -31.19
CA VAL A 215 -7.57 4.96 -30.79
C VAL A 215 -8.22 6.03 -31.70
N ASP A 216 -8.18 5.85 -33.02
CA ASP A 216 -8.76 6.81 -33.96
C ASP A 216 -10.27 6.95 -33.77
N THR A 217 -10.96 5.84 -33.60
CA THR A 217 -12.40 5.80 -33.37
C THR A 217 -12.77 6.52 -32.04
N VAL A 218 -12.05 6.23 -30.97
CA VAL A 218 -12.31 6.84 -29.66
C VAL A 218 -12.01 8.33 -29.68
N GLU A 219 -10.92 8.74 -30.35
CA GLU A 219 -10.58 10.16 -30.48
C GLU A 219 -11.68 10.93 -31.25
N ALA A 220 -12.18 10.38 -32.34
CA ALA A 220 -13.26 11.00 -33.12
C ALA A 220 -14.55 11.12 -32.29
N LYS A 221 -14.90 10.08 -31.54
CA LYS A 221 -16.08 10.08 -30.66
C LYS A 221 -15.93 11.09 -29.52
N LEU A 222 -14.73 11.17 -28.92
CA LEU A 222 -14.44 12.13 -27.86
C LEU A 222 -14.61 13.57 -28.35
N LYS A 223 -14.05 13.88 -29.51
CA LYS A 223 -14.19 15.20 -30.14
C LYS A 223 -15.65 15.56 -30.39
N ALA A 224 -16.44 14.61 -30.89
CA ALA A 224 -17.86 14.81 -31.15
C ALA A 224 -18.66 15.04 -29.86
N VAL A 225 -18.42 14.23 -28.82
CA VAL A 225 -19.14 14.31 -27.55
C VAL A 225 -18.85 15.63 -26.81
N PHE A 226 -17.60 16.08 -26.81
CA PHE A 226 -17.20 17.30 -26.13
C PHE A 226 -17.28 18.58 -26.97
N ALA A 227 -17.81 18.50 -28.17
CA ALA A 227 -17.93 19.67 -29.08
C ALA A 227 -18.81 20.80 -28.52
N ASP A 228 -19.79 20.47 -27.68
CA ASP A 228 -20.69 21.42 -27.04
C ASP A 228 -20.15 22.02 -25.75
N VAL A 229 -19.03 21.53 -25.24
CA VAL A 229 -18.37 22.07 -24.05
C VAL A 229 -17.60 23.33 -24.45
N GLN A 230 -18.02 24.47 -23.91
CA GLN A 230 -17.49 25.76 -24.30
C GLN A 230 -16.11 26.03 -23.66
N LYS A 231 -15.27 26.75 -24.43
CA LYS A 231 -14.05 27.32 -23.89
C LYS A 231 -14.42 28.36 -22.82
N PRO A 232 -13.80 28.33 -21.63
CA PRO A 232 -14.14 29.30 -20.58
C PRO A 232 -13.80 30.72 -21.01
N VAL A 233 -14.67 31.67 -20.61
CA VAL A 233 -14.50 33.10 -20.86
C VAL A 233 -14.07 33.77 -19.56
N ASN A 234 -12.92 34.46 -19.60
CA ASN A 234 -12.32 35.13 -18.43
C ASN A 234 -12.28 34.21 -17.21
N PRO A 235 -11.71 33.02 -17.33
CA PRO A 235 -11.71 32.07 -16.23
C PRO A 235 -10.91 32.59 -15.03
N ALA A 236 -11.37 32.28 -13.83
CA ALA A 236 -10.59 32.55 -12.64
C ALA A 236 -9.27 31.77 -12.69
N GLU A 237 -8.19 32.38 -12.22
CA GLU A 237 -6.91 31.70 -12.14
C GLU A 237 -6.97 30.54 -11.14
N ARG A 238 -6.50 29.37 -11.56
CA ARG A 238 -6.31 28.24 -10.65
C ARG A 238 -5.03 28.51 -9.85
N THR A 239 -5.17 29.17 -8.71
CA THR A 239 -4.04 29.50 -7.85
C THR A 239 -3.52 28.25 -7.15
N TYR A 240 -2.19 28.04 -7.17
CA TYR A 240 -1.51 27.05 -6.37
C TYR A 240 -0.94 27.78 -5.14
N TYR A 241 -1.57 27.55 -4.00
CA TYR A 241 -1.29 28.29 -2.77
C TYR A 241 0.04 27.87 -2.18
N PRO A 242 0.92 28.82 -1.84
CA PRO A 242 2.25 28.49 -1.33
C PRO A 242 2.23 28.00 0.12
N VAL A 243 3.29 27.33 0.50
CA VAL A 243 3.59 26.98 1.89
C VAL A 243 4.74 27.86 2.36
N THR A 244 4.55 28.57 3.47
CA THR A 244 5.54 29.48 4.02
C THR A 244 6.73 28.70 4.61
N ASP A 245 7.95 29.12 4.29
CA ASP A 245 9.16 28.59 4.91
C ASP A 245 9.24 29.03 6.38
N ASN A 246 9.89 28.23 7.21
CA ASN A 246 10.12 28.57 8.61
C ASN A 246 11.60 28.50 8.97
N LYS A 247 12.05 29.49 9.71
CA LYS A 247 13.42 29.56 10.22
C LYS A 247 13.56 28.78 11.52
N GLU A 248 12.65 29.02 12.46
CA GLU A 248 12.54 28.26 13.70
C GLU A 248 11.69 27.01 13.49
N PRO A 249 12.01 25.91 14.18
CA PRO A 249 11.24 24.68 14.05
C PRO A 249 9.75 24.88 14.41
N ILE A 250 8.88 24.24 13.64
CA ILE A 250 7.46 24.14 13.94
C ILE A 250 7.20 22.81 14.64
N VAL A 251 6.53 22.85 15.79
CA VAL A 251 6.19 21.66 16.56
C VAL A 251 4.69 21.67 16.80
N ALA A 252 4.02 20.62 16.33
CA ALA A 252 2.57 20.43 16.46
C ALA A 252 2.30 19.14 17.23
N ILE A 253 1.69 19.24 18.40
CA ILE A 253 1.41 18.10 19.28
C ILE A 253 -0.09 18.07 19.54
N GLY A 254 -0.72 16.93 19.23
CA GLY A 254 -2.16 16.78 19.44
C GLY A 254 -2.52 15.39 19.95
N THR A 255 -3.60 15.32 20.72
CA THR A 255 -4.07 14.08 21.33
C THR A 255 -5.58 13.93 21.18
N ASP A 256 -6.05 12.67 21.15
CA ASP A 256 -7.47 12.33 21.15
C ASP A 256 -7.64 10.96 21.78
N LYS A 257 -8.73 10.76 22.50
CA LYS A 257 -9.02 9.50 23.20
C LYS A 257 -9.12 8.31 22.26
N GLU A 258 -9.45 8.54 21.00
CA GLU A 258 -9.66 7.49 20.00
C GLU A 258 -8.43 7.25 19.11
N VAL A 259 -7.31 7.90 19.40
CA VAL A 259 -6.02 7.60 18.74
C VAL A 259 -5.39 6.42 19.44
N ASP A 260 -5.03 5.38 18.68
CA ASP A 260 -4.53 4.11 19.21
C ASP A 260 -3.10 4.23 19.74
N ASP A 261 -2.14 4.44 18.88
CA ASP A 261 -0.72 4.50 19.23
C ASP A 261 -0.12 5.85 18.87
N PRO A 262 0.91 6.30 19.63
CA PRO A 262 1.60 7.53 19.29
C PRO A 262 2.31 7.43 17.95
N SER A 263 2.22 8.52 17.17
CA SER A 263 2.97 8.69 15.94
C SER A 263 3.83 9.93 16.02
N ILE A 264 5.03 9.84 15.46
CA ILE A 264 6.00 10.94 15.36
C ILE A 264 6.34 11.10 13.88
N GLU A 265 6.17 12.30 13.36
CA GLU A 265 6.53 12.63 11.99
C GLU A 265 7.48 13.83 12.01
N ILE A 266 8.59 13.71 11.29
CA ILE A 266 9.59 14.77 11.17
C ILE A 266 9.69 15.13 9.69
N TYR A 267 9.54 16.39 9.37
CA TYR A 267 9.62 16.91 8.00
C TYR A 267 10.72 17.91 7.85
N PHE A 268 11.49 17.77 6.79
CA PHE A 268 12.46 18.76 6.33
C PHE A 268 11.93 19.29 4.99
N LYS A 269 11.33 20.48 5.00
CA LYS A 269 10.67 21.02 3.80
C LYS A 269 11.67 21.37 2.72
N GLN A 270 11.28 21.06 1.49
CA GLN A 270 12.04 21.33 0.27
C GLN A 270 11.12 22.05 -0.71
N ASP A 271 11.68 22.84 -1.60
CA ASP A 271 10.89 23.43 -2.67
C ASP A 271 10.39 22.35 -3.62
N ALA A 272 9.12 22.46 -4.00
CA ALA A 272 8.54 21.54 -4.97
C ALA A 272 9.12 21.82 -6.36
N THR A 273 9.45 20.78 -7.11
CA THR A 273 9.82 20.92 -8.51
C THR A 273 8.58 21.35 -9.29
N PRO A 274 8.62 22.45 -10.05
CA PRO A 274 7.51 22.84 -10.91
C PRO A 274 7.15 21.74 -11.90
N ASP A 275 5.85 21.54 -12.16
CA ASP A 275 5.39 20.49 -13.06
C ASP A 275 6.02 20.60 -14.45
N SER A 276 6.25 21.83 -14.92
CA SER A 276 6.89 22.11 -16.22
C SER A 276 8.36 21.70 -16.28
N GLU A 277 9.02 21.45 -15.15
CA GLU A 277 10.45 21.12 -15.07
C GLU A 277 10.71 19.64 -14.80
N LYS A 278 9.68 18.82 -14.80
CA LYS A 278 9.81 17.39 -14.48
C LYS A 278 10.16 16.51 -15.69
N ASN A 279 10.00 16.99 -16.92
CA ASN A 279 10.21 16.18 -18.11
C ASN A 279 11.64 16.21 -18.61
N ASN A 280 12.58 15.82 -17.76
CA ASN A 280 13.99 15.73 -18.12
C ASN A 280 14.73 14.65 -17.34
N VAL A 281 15.93 14.28 -17.80
CA VAL A 281 16.74 13.23 -17.21
C VAL A 281 17.18 13.61 -15.79
N GLY A 282 17.43 14.89 -15.52
CA GLY A 282 17.81 15.36 -14.18
C GLY A 282 16.74 15.09 -13.13
N TYR A 283 15.48 15.21 -13.50
CA TYR A 283 14.38 14.88 -12.59
C TYR A 283 14.35 13.37 -12.25
N LEU A 284 14.52 12.51 -13.26
CA LEU A 284 14.62 11.06 -13.02
C LEU A 284 15.80 10.71 -12.12
N ALA A 285 16.95 11.34 -12.34
CA ALA A 285 18.13 11.14 -11.49
C ALA A 285 17.85 11.56 -10.05
N SER A 286 17.19 12.70 -9.86
CA SER A 286 16.83 13.21 -8.54
C SER A 286 15.85 12.27 -7.81
N GLN A 287 14.83 11.78 -8.50
CA GLN A 287 13.90 10.81 -7.94
C GLN A 287 14.58 9.47 -7.57
N TYR A 288 15.48 9.01 -8.42
CA TYR A 288 16.30 7.84 -8.13
C TYR A 288 17.11 8.04 -6.85
N MET A 289 17.80 9.18 -6.71
CA MET A 289 18.64 9.44 -5.55
C MET A 289 17.84 9.52 -4.25
N THR A 290 16.71 10.22 -4.23
CA THR A 290 15.85 10.26 -3.04
C THR A 290 15.27 8.89 -2.69
N SER A 291 14.95 8.09 -3.68
CA SER A 291 14.49 6.71 -3.50
C SER A 291 15.58 5.82 -2.89
N MET A 292 16.83 5.96 -3.36
CA MET A 292 17.96 5.21 -2.81
C MET A 292 18.22 5.60 -1.35
N ILE A 293 18.22 6.88 -1.05
CA ILE A 293 18.41 7.40 0.31
C ILE A 293 17.33 6.82 1.25
N SER A 294 16.07 6.89 0.84
CA SER A 294 14.97 6.33 1.64
C SER A 294 15.13 4.83 1.85
N SER A 295 15.51 4.08 0.81
CA SER A 295 15.73 2.63 0.91
C SER A 295 16.85 2.29 1.88
N MET A 296 17.97 3.00 1.80
CA MET A 296 19.12 2.75 2.67
C MET A 296 18.83 3.12 4.14
N LEU A 297 18.18 4.26 4.36
CA LEU A 297 17.81 4.66 5.71
C LEU A 297 16.74 3.75 6.30
N ASN A 298 15.77 3.32 5.50
CA ASN A 298 14.73 2.39 5.94
C ASN A 298 15.32 1.03 6.35
N ALA A 299 16.37 0.56 5.67
CA ALA A 299 17.06 -0.66 6.06
C ALA A 299 17.70 -0.51 7.45
N ARG A 300 18.34 0.64 7.74
CA ARG A 300 18.89 0.93 9.07
C ARG A 300 17.80 1.00 10.16
N LEU A 301 16.69 1.68 9.85
CA LEU A 301 15.56 1.79 10.77
C LEU A 301 14.94 0.42 11.07
N SER A 302 14.84 -0.43 10.05
CA SER A 302 14.34 -1.81 10.20
C SER A 302 15.23 -2.67 11.10
N GLU A 303 16.54 -2.50 11.04
CA GLU A 303 17.46 -3.17 11.97
C GLU A 303 17.18 -2.78 13.41
N LEU A 304 16.92 -1.50 13.68
CA LEU A 304 16.58 -1.00 15.01
C LEU A 304 15.25 -1.56 15.51
N VAL A 305 14.27 -1.71 14.63
CA VAL A 305 12.98 -2.32 14.98
C VAL A 305 13.17 -3.76 15.45
N GLN A 306 14.16 -4.47 14.94
CA GLN A 306 14.45 -5.85 15.30
C GLN A 306 15.39 -6.01 16.50
N SER A 307 15.83 -4.92 17.12
CA SER A 307 16.63 -4.97 18.35
C SER A 307 15.77 -5.39 19.55
N ALA A 308 16.39 -5.94 20.61
CA ALA A 308 15.66 -6.48 21.77
C ALA A 308 14.73 -5.46 22.43
N ASN A 309 15.19 -4.20 22.57
CA ASN A 309 14.38 -3.09 23.04
C ASN A 309 14.21 -2.09 21.91
N PRO A 310 13.27 -2.32 20.97
CA PRO A 310 13.15 -1.45 19.84
C PRO A 310 12.71 -0.03 20.27
N PRO A 311 13.35 1.01 19.74
CA PRO A 311 13.01 2.40 20.09
C PRO A 311 11.65 2.84 19.55
N PHE A 312 11.13 2.11 18.62
CA PHE A 312 9.82 2.30 17.99
C PHE A 312 9.30 0.95 17.48
N THR A 313 7.99 0.85 17.28
CA THR A 313 7.37 -0.38 16.76
C THR A 313 7.52 -0.49 15.24
N ARG A 314 7.61 0.64 14.57
CA ARG A 314 7.90 0.77 13.15
C ARG A 314 8.47 2.15 12.87
N ALA A 315 9.27 2.27 11.83
CA ALA A 315 9.81 3.55 11.37
C ALA A 315 10.13 3.48 9.89
N SER A 316 10.03 4.61 9.21
CA SER A 316 10.36 4.73 7.80
C SER A 316 10.77 6.15 7.45
N SER A 317 11.46 6.29 6.33
CA SER A 317 11.75 7.56 5.70
C SER A 317 11.20 7.57 4.29
N TYR A 318 10.88 8.76 3.79
CA TYR A 318 10.35 8.92 2.43
C TYR A 318 10.52 10.37 1.97
N TYR A 319 10.41 10.59 0.67
CA TYR A 319 10.40 11.91 0.06
C TYR A 319 9.07 12.06 -0.69
N SER A 320 8.28 13.06 -0.34
CA SER A 320 6.94 13.27 -0.93
C SER A 320 6.48 14.71 -0.72
N ASP A 321 5.25 14.99 -1.08
CA ASP A 321 4.58 16.24 -0.71
C ASP A 321 4.61 16.45 0.80
N PHE A 322 4.73 17.71 1.22
CA PHE A 322 4.76 18.08 2.62
C PHE A 322 3.35 17.93 3.22
N PHE A 323 3.15 16.85 3.93
CA PHE A 323 1.91 16.48 4.62
C PHE A 323 0.72 16.51 3.66
N VAL A 324 -0.09 17.58 3.66
CA VAL A 324 -1.27 17.68 2.77
C VAL A 324 -1.07 18.68 1.62
N ALA A 325 0.09 19.31 1.53
CA ALA A 325 0.32 20.39 0.58
C ALA A 325 1.07 19.92 -0.67
N LYS A 326 0.41 19.99 -1.81
CA LYS A 326 1.01 19.71 -3.13
C LYS A 326 2.16 20.67 -3.48
N THR A 327 2.10 21.90 -2.99
CA THR A 327 3.00 22.98 -3.40
C THR A 327 4.33 23.02 -2.63
N LYS A 328 4.54 22.08 -1.72
CA LYS A 328 5.77 21.91 -0.96
C LYS A 328 6.11 20.46 -0.86
N GLU A 329 7.38 20.12 -0.99
CA GLU A 329 7.88 18.77 -0.77
C GLU A 329 8.61 18.68 0.55
N ALA A 330 8.90 17.47 0.99
CA ALA A 330 9.66 17.25 2.21
C ALA A 330 10.35 15.88 2.18
N PHE A 331 11.55 15.85 2.76
CA PHE A 331 12.14 14.63 3.25
C PHE A 331 11.53 14.38 4.63
N ALA A 332 10.98 13.20 4.83
CA ALA A 332 10.21 12.89 6.02
C ALA A 332 10.66 11.60 6.69
N LEU A 333 10.55 11.57 8.02
CA LEU A 333 10.71 10.37 8.83
C LEU A 333 9.45 10.20 9.67
N SER A 334 9.01 8.96 9.81
CA SER A 334 7.81 8.62 10.57
C SER A 334 8.10 7.43 11.46
N ALA A 335 7.56 7.45 12.67
CA ALA A 335 7.63 6.31 13.58
C ALA A 335 6.33 6.17 14.36
N SER A 336 6.00 4.92 14.71
CA SER A 336 5.00 4.62 15.73
C SER A 336 5.73 4.07 16.96
N SER A 337 5.28 4.45 18.14
CA SER A 337 5.90 4.02 19.39
C SER A 337 4.88 3.40 20.34
N LYS A 338 5.38 2.74 21.36
CA LYS A 338 4.55 2.40 22.53
C LYS A 338 4.20 3.69 23.30
N ALA A 339 3.19 3.61 24.14
CA ALA A 339 2.62 4.79 24.82
C ALA A 339 3.67 5.61 25.58
N ASP A 340 4.58 4.97 26.30
CA ASP A 340 5.64 5.62 27.07
C ASP A 340 6.97 5.78 26.30
N GLY A 341 6.97 5.53 24.99
CA GLY A 341 8.17 5.52 24.17
C GLY A 341 8.32 6.70 23.21
N ILE A 342 7.51 7.75 23.34
CA ILE A 342 7.49 8.87 22.39
C ILE A 342 8.85 9.57 22.33
N GLU A 343 9.41 9.92 23.48
CA GLU A 343 10.69 10.63 23.53
C GLU A 343 11.83 9.80 22.96
N THR A 344 11.91 8.52 23.31
CA THR A 344 12.92 7.59 22.79
C THR A 344 12.81 7.46 21.27
N ALA A 345 11.58 7.31 20.74
CA ALA A 345 11.35 7.22 19.31
C ALA A 345 11.80 8.48 18.58
N LEU A 346 11.44 9.65 19.11
CA LEU A 346 11.84 10.94 18.52
C LEU A 346 13.37 11.10 18.51
N LYS A 347 14.01 10.85 19.65
CA LYS A 347 15.47 10.95 19.77
C LYS A 347 16.17 10.01 18.81
N THR A 348 15.69 8.77 18.68
CA THR A 348 16.29 7.78 17.78
C THR A 348 16.13 8.18 16.32
N LEU A 349 14.97 8.67 15.90
CA LEU A 349 14.78 9.18 14.54
C LEU A 349 15.75 10.32 14.24
N LEU A 350 15.90 11.28 15.15
CA LEU A 350 16.80 12.40 14.98
C LEU A 350 18.27 11.94 14.95
N GLN A 351 18.63 11.00 15.80
CA GLN A 351 19.96 10.41 15.85
C GLN A 351 20.33 9.73 14.53
N GLU A 352 19.44 8.91 13.98
CA GLU A 352 19.70 8.20 12.73
C GLU A 352 19.71 9.15 11.54
N THR A 353 18.86 10.16 11.55
CA THR A 353 18.87 11.23 10.54
C THR A 353 20.21 11.97 10.53
N GLU A 354 20.70 12.36 11.71
CA GLU A 354 21.99 13.06 11.84
C GLU A 354 23.18 12.17 11.47
N ARG A 355 23.12 10.89 11.85
CA ARG A 355 24.15 9.91 11.47
C ARG A 355 24.27 9.81 9.95
N ALA A 356 23.16 9.70 9.26
CA ALA A 356 23.13 9.64 7.79
C ALA A 356 23.59 10.95 7.16
N ARG A 357 23.15 12.09 7.70
CA ARG A 357 23.58 13.41 7.22
C ARG A 357 25.09 13.60 7.38
N ARG A 358 25.63 13.27 8.56
CA ARG A 358 27.02 13.54 8.92
C ARG A 358 28.00 12.59 8.22
N PHE A 359 27.71 11.30 8.24
CA PHE A 359 28.64 10.27 7.77
C PHE A 359 28.23 9.64 6.42
N GLY A 360 27.00 9.89 5.97
CA GLY A 360 26.49 9.31 4.73
C GLY A 360 26.22 7.80 4.85
N PHE A 361 26.14 7.17 3.70
CA PHE A 361 25.92 5.74 3.55
C PHE A 361 27.18 5.04 3.07
N THR A 362 27.21 3.71 3.15
CA THR A 362 28.34 2.90 2.73
C THR A 362 28.14 2.35 1.30
N GLU A 363 29.24 1.93 0.65
CA GLU A 363 29.17 1.33 -0.68
C GLU A 363 28.33 0.07 -0.72
N SER A 364 28.38 -0.76 0.32
CA SER A 364 27.61 -2.01 0.40
C SER A 364 26.11 -1.73 0.55
N GLU A 365 25.73 -0.73 1.34
CA GLU A 365 24.33 -0.30 1.44
C GLU A 365 23.80 0.18 0.08
N TYR A 366 24.58 1.01 -0.60
CA TYR A 366 24.17 1.53 -1.89
C TYR A 366 24.11 0.44 -2.96
N ALA A 367 25.06 -0.49 -2.97
CA ALA A 367 25.06 -1.59 -3.92
C ALA A 367 23.77 -2.42 -3.79
N ARG A 368 23.31 -2.70 -2.56
CA ARG A 368 22.08 -3.45 -2.34
C ARG A 368 20.83 -2.66 -2.76
N ALA A 369 20.76 -1.40 -2.40
CA ALA A 369 19.63 -0.54 -2.76
C ALA A 369 19.51 -0.40 -4.28
N ARG A 370 20.62 -0.18 -4.97
CA ARG A 370 20.66 -0.11 -6.43
C ARG A 370 20.27 -1.44 -7.08
N ALA A 371 20.75 -2.55 -6.56
CA ALA A 371 20.41 -3.88 -7.08
C ALA A 371 18.91 -4.14 -6.97
N ASN A 372 18.29 -3.78 -5.84
CA ASN A 372 16.84 -3.91 -5.64
C ASN A 372 16.04 -3.01 -6.59
N TYR A 373 16.50 -1.78 -6.79
CA TYR A 373 15.88 -0.85 -7.72
C TYR A 373 15.90 -1.37 -9.15
N LEU A 374 17.07 -1.80 -9.61
CA LEU A 374 17.26 -2.33 -10.98
C LEU A 374 16.47 -3.63 -11.18
N GLN A 375 16.37 -4.47 -10.17
CA GLN A 375 15.56 -5.69 -10.22
C GLN A 375 14.07 -5.36 -10.38
N SER A 376 13.55 -4.40 -9.63
CA SER A 376 12.15 -3.97 -9.76
C SER A 376 11.87 -3.40 -11.15
N LEU A 377 12.80 -2.62 -11.68
CA LEU A 377 12.70 -2.05 -13.01
C LEU A 377 12.73 -3.14 -14.10
N GLU A 378 13.60 -4.13 -13.95
CA GLU A 378 13.67 -5.29 -14.84
C GLU A 378 12.37 -6.08 -14.83
N SER A 379 11.79 -6.31 -13.66
CA SER A 379 10.49 -6.99 -13.54
C SER A 379 9.38 -6.23 -14.26
N ALA A 380 9.32 -4.92 -14.09
CA ALA A 380 8.36 -4.06 -14.79
C ALA A 380 8.56 -4.13 -16.32
N TYR A 381 9.81 -4.13 -16.77
CA TYR A 381 10.15 -4.28 -18.19
C TYR A 381 9.71 -5.66 -18.74
N ASN A 382 10.00 -6.73 -18.01
CA ASN A 382 9.62 -8.09 -18.40
C ASN A 382 8.10 -8.28 -18.48
N GLU A 383 7.34 -7.53 -17.66
CA GLU A 383 5.88 -7.58 -17.62
C GLU A 383 5.21 -6.63 -18.62
N ARG A 384 5.96 -5.90 -19.45
CA ARG A 384 5.41 -4.84 -20.33
C ARG A 384 4.30 -5.31 -21.27
N GLU A 385 4.34 -6.57 -21.73
CA GLU A 385 3.29 -7.14 -22.59
C GLU A 385 2.10 -7.69 -21.78
N LYS A 386 2.19 -7.71 -20.47
CA LYS A 386 1.15 -8.20 -19.55
C LYS A 386 0.58 -7.09 -18.66
N THR A 387 0.92 -5.84 -18.95
CA THR A 387 0.46 -4.69 -18.17
C THR A 387 -1.03 -4.46 -18.41
N LYS A 388 -1.78 -4.27 -17.33
CA LYS A 388 -3.22 -4.03 -17.39
C LYS A 388 -3.53 -2.55 -17.61
N HIS A 389 -4.72 -2.28 -18.16
CA HIS A 389 -5.19 -0.92 -18.47
C HIS A 389 -5.02 0.06 -17.30
N GLY A 390 -5.37 -0.36 -16.09
CA GLY A 390 -5.32 0.51 -14.90
C GLY A 390 -3.93 1.03 -14.55
N SER A 391 -2.87 0.30 -14.89
CA SER A 391 -1.50 0.75 -14.64
C SER A 391 -1.15 1.95 -15.51
N TYR A 392 -1.53 1.91 -16.77
CA TYR A 392 -1.31 3.04 -17.68
C TYR A 392 -2.16 4.25 -17.33
N VAL A 393 -3.40 4.02 -16.91
CA VAL A 393 -4.28 5.11 -16.45
C VAL A 393 -3.62 5.90 -15.32
N ARG A 394 -3.07 5.22 -14.33
CA ARG A 394 -2.41 5.88 -13.19
C ARG A 394 -1.26 6.77 -13.65
N GLU A 395 -0.45 6.30 -14.58
CA GLU A 395 0.65 7.11 -15.14
C GLU A 395 0.13 8.38 -15.81
N TYR A 396 -0.90 8.26 -16.63
CA TYR A 396 -1.41 9.39 -17.42
C TYR A 396 -2.17 10.39 -16.55
N VAL A 397 -2.91 9.91 -15.56
CA VAL A 397 -3.56 10.77 -14.58
C VAL A 397 -2.50 11.60 -13.83
N GLN A 398 -1.40 10.98 -13.39
CA GLN A 398 -0.32 11.69 -12.72
C GLN A 398 0.44 12.64 -13.63
N ASN A 399 0.59 12.29 -14.90
CA ASN A 399 1.17 13.21 -15.88
C ASN A 399 0.30 14.47 -16.03
N PHE A 400 -1.02 14.27 -16.14
CA PHE A 400 -1.93 15.41 -16.26
C PHE A 400 -1.96 16.27 -14.98
N LEU A 401 -2.13 15.65 -13.83
CA LEU A 401 -2.32 16.38 -12.57
C LEU A 401 -1.03 16.99 -12.03
N ASN A 402 0.11 16.30 -12.16
CA ASN A 402 1.34 16.64 -11.49
C ASN A 402 2.57 16.76 -12.41
N GLY A 403 2.39 16.60 -13.72
CA GLY A 403 3.50 16.69 -14.67
C GLY A 403 4.50 15.54 -14.62
N GLU A 404 4.18 14.44 -13.94
CA GLU A 404 5.09 13.30 -13.84
C GLU A 404 5.42 12.72 -15.22
N PRO A 405 6.70 12.43 -15.51
CA PRO A 405 7.11 11.92 -16.82
C PRO A 405 6.46 10.58 -17.17
N ILE A 406 6.19 10.40 -18.44
CA ILE A 406 5.66 9.15 -19.01
C ILE A 406 6.52 8.68 -20.19
N PRO A 407 7.80 8.36 -19.99
CA PRO A 407 8.68 7.95 -21.09
C PRO A 407 8.35 6.56 -21.63
N GLY A 408 7.58 5.76 -20.89
CA GLY A 408 7.34 4.36 -21.17
C GLY A 408 8.43 3.48 -20.57
N ILE A 409 8.05 2.24 -20.26
CA ILE A 409 8.95 1.31 -19.54
C ILE A 409 10.21 0.97 -20.35
N GLU A 410 10.12 0.87 -21.67
CA GLU A 410 11.27 0.54 -22.52
C GLU A 410 12.35 1.62 -22.44
N ALA A 411 11.94 2.90 -22.55
CA ALA A 411 12.86 4.02 -22.43
C ALA A 411 13.41 4.17 -21.00
N GLU A 412 12.56 4.05 -20.00
CA GLU A 412 12.96 4.14 -18.60
C GLU A 412 13.95 3.03 -18.22
N TYR A 413 13.67 1.81 -18.64
CA TYR A 413 14.56 0.66 -18.43
C TYR A 413 15.94 0.90 -19.02
N ALA A 414 15.99 1.34 -20.28
CA ALA A 414 17.26 1.64 -20.96
C ALA A 414 18.03 2.76 -20.28
N MET A 415 17.35 3.88 -19.97
CA MET A 415 17.97 5.04 -19.35
C MET A 415 18.48 4.75 -17.95
N MET A 416 17.68 4.10 -17.12
CA MET A 416 18.05 3.87 -15.71
C MET A 416 19.12 2.78 -15.55
N ASN A 417 19.15 1.79 -16.41
CA ASN A 417 20.24 0.81 -16.42
C ASN A 417 21.59 1.42 -16.79
N GLN A 418 21.57 2.51 -17.55
CA GLN A 418 22.77 3.27 -17.85
C GLN A 418 23.11 4.30 -16.75
N LEU A 419 22.08 5.00 -16.26
CA LEU A 419 22.26 6.12 -15.32
C LEU A 419 22.62 5.66 -13.91
N ALA A 420 21.90 4.68 -13.36
CA ALA A 420 22.07 4.25 -11.97
C ALA A 420 23.49 3.78 -11.64
N PRO A 421 24.15 2.93 -12.46
CA PRO A 421 25.53 2.53 -12.17
C PRO A 421 26.53 3.68 -12.20
N ASN A 422 26.21 4.79 -12.88
CA ASN A 422 27.08 5.95 -13.04
C ASN A 422 26.85 7.04 -11.99
N ILE A 423 25.87 6.90 -11.12
CA ILE A 423 25.67 7.82 -10.00
C ILE A 423 26.45 7.27 -8.80
N PRO A 424 27.53 7.96 -8.37
CA PRO A 424 28.38 7.45 -7.30
C PRO A 424 27.77 7.68 -5.92
N LEU A 425 28.24 6.90 -4.93
CA LEU A 425 27.85 7.06 -3.53
C LEU A 425 28.07 8.50 -3.02
N GLN A 426 29.15 9.15 -3.46
CA GLN A 426 29.45 10.53 -3.08
C GLN A 426 28.29 11.47 -3.43
N ALA A 427 27.68 11.33 -4.60
CA ALA A 427 26.51 12.12 -5.01
C ALA A 427 25.32 11.86 -4.09
N MET A 428 25.09 10.61 -3.70
CA MET A 428 24.04 10.24 -2.73
C MET A 428 24.24 10.93 -1.39
N ASN A 429 25.47 10.88 -0.88
CA ASN A 429 25.82 11.49 0.42
C ASN A 429 25.70 13.01 0.41
N MET A 430 25.99 13.65 -0.71
CA MET A 430 25.76 15.10 -0.88
C MET A 430 24.27 15.42 -0.85
N VAL A 431 23.44 14.65 -1.54
CA VAL A 431 21.99 14.83 -1.54
C VAL A 431 21.43 14.62 -0.13
N MET A 432 21.90 13.60 0.60
CA MET A 432 21.46 13.36 1.98
C MET A 432 21.70 14.59 2.86
N GLN A 433 22.84 15.25 2.73
CA GLN A 433 23.11 16.48 3.48
C GLN A 433 22.12 17.59 3.12
N GLN A 434 21.79 17.74 1.84
CA GLN A 434 20.85 18.76 1.37
C GLN A 434 19.42 18.49 1.85
N LEU A 435 19.04 17.22 2.06
CA LEU A 435 17.71 16.84 2.51
C LEU A 435 17.44 17.19 3.97
N VAL A 436 18.47 17.49 4.75
CA VAL A 436 18.34 17.78 6.20
C VAL A 436 18.92 19.15 6.51
N PRO A 437 18.23 20.24 6.12
CA PRO A 437 18.69 21.59 6.40
C PRO A 437 18.46 21.99 7.86
N ASP A 438 19.10 23.09 8.29
CA ASP A 438 18.95 23.68 9.63
C ASP A 438 17.65 24.49 9.78
N SER A 439 16.93 24.70 8.70
CA SER A 439 15.65 25.41 8.66
C SER A 439 14.57 24.52 8.04
N ASN A 440 13.32 25.01 7.98
CA ASN A 440 12.21 24.27 7.38
C ASN A 440 11.91 22.94 8.07
N GLN A 441 12.16 22.86 9.36
CA GLN A 441 11.92 21.67 10.18
C GLN A 441 10.53 21.73 10.80
N VAL A 442 9.78 20.62 10.69
CA VAL A 442 8.46 20.48 11.26
C VAL A 442 8.36 19.12 11.95
N VAL A 443 7.88 19.10 13.17
CA VAL A 443 7.62 17.86 13.91
C VAL A 443 6.15 17.80 14.28
N ILE A 444 5.50 16.70 13.93
CA ILE A 444 4.09 16.43 14.27
C ILE A 444 4.08 15.21 15.18
N ILE A 445 3.51 15.37 16.37
CA ILE A 445 3.32 14.27 17.32
C ILE A 445 1.82 14.14 17.58
N ALA A 446 1.27 12.96 17.33
CA ALA A 446 -0.12 12.65 17.59
C ALA A 446 -0.20 11.38 18.42
N GLY A 447 -1.16 11.29 19.33
CA GLY A 447 -1.30 10.11 20.14
C GLY A 447 -2.54 10.10 21.01
N PRO A 448 -2.70 9.05 21.83
CA PRO A 448 -3.87 8.94 22.69
C PRO A 448 -3.88 9.99 23.81
N ALA A 449 -5.05 10.55 24.10
CA ALA A 449 -5.29 11.37 25.26
C ALA A 449 -5.53 10.44 26.47
N LYS A 450 -4.43 9.96 27.04
CA LYS A 450 -4.46 8.99 28.13
C LYS A 450 -3.80 9.60 29.36
N GLU A 451 -4.46 9.49 30.52
CA GLU A 451 -3.94 9.97 31.79
C GLU A 451 -2.62 9.27 32.13
N GLY A 452 -1.63 10.03 32.57
CA GLY A 452 -0.31 9.51 32.90
C GLY A 452 0.66 9.38 31.74
N LEU A 453 0.20 9.62 30.50
CA LEU A 453 1.06 9.57 29.32
C LEU A 453 1.76 10.91 29.12
N LYS A 454 3.09 10.88 29.05
CA LYS A 454 3.90 12.07 28.85
C LYS A 454 4.19 12.32 27.38
N TYR A 455 3.82 13.52 26.92
CA TYR A 455 4.26 14.06 25.65
C TYR A 455 5.40 15.05 25.90
N PRO A 456 6.41 15.11 25.03
CA PRO A 456 7.41 16.16 25.15
C PRO A 456 6.76 17.53 24.93
N THR A 457 7.32 18.57 25.57
CA THR A 457 6.87 19.93 25.31
C THR A 457 7.41 20.40 23.95
N LYS A 458 6.78 21.43 23.40
CA LYS A 458 7.27 22.08 22.19
C LYS A 458 8.72 22.49 22.30
N GLU A 459 9.12 23.09 23.45
CA GLU A 459 10.49 23.54 23.69
C GLU A 459 11.48 22.39 23.76
N GLU A 460 11.10 21.28 24.38
CA GLU A 460 11.93 20.08 24.44
C GLU A 460 12.21 19.54 23.04
N VAL A 461 11.20 19.49 22.17
CA VAL A 461 11.35 19.04 20.78
C VAL A 461 12.26 20.00 20.00
N ILE A 462 12.07 21.30 20.15
CA ILE A 462 12.91 22.31 19.49
C ILE A 462 14.37 22.15 19.93
N ASN A 463 14.61 21.94 21.20
CA ASN A 463 15.96 21.74 21.72
C ASN A 463 16.61 20.46 21.17
N LEU A 464 15.84 19.39 21.01
CA LEU A 464 16.34 18.16 20.37
C LEU A 464 16.75 18.41 18.93
N LEU A 465 15.94 19.14 18.18
CA LEU A 465 16.27 19.50 16.78
C LEU A 465 17.53 20.36 16.70
N LYS A 466 17.65 21.37 17.54
CA LYS A 466 18.81 22.25 17.57
C LYS A 466 20.08 21.53 18.04
N GLY A 467 19.94 20.50 18.85
CA GLY A 467 21.04 19.70 19.38
C GLY A 467 21.53 18.58 18.46
N MET A 468 20.89 18.33 17.32
CA MET A 468 21.27 17.22 16.43
C MET A 468 22.75 17.26 16.02
N LYS A 469 23.22 18.41 15.59
CA LYS A 469 24.61 18.56 15.12
C LYS A 469 25.66 18.38 16.21
N ASP A 470 25.28 18.46 17.48
CA ASP A 470 26.16 18.28 18.63
C ASP A 470 26.13 16.88 19.22
N LEU A 471 25.35 15.97 18.64
CA LEU A 471 25.25 14.58 19.08
C LEU A 471 26.60 13.86 18.89
N ASP A 472 27.00 13.09 19.89
CA ASP A 472 28.17 12.20 19.82
C ASP A 472 27.75 10.92 19.09
N LEU A 473 28.10 10.82 17.82
CA LEU A 473 27.71 9.73 16.95
C LEU A 473 28.90 9.11 16.25
N GLN A 474 28.81 7.81 16.00
CA GLN A 474 29.73 7.07 15.15
C GLN A 474 29.05 6.72 13.84
N ALA A 475 29.86 6.56 12.79
CA ALA A 475 29.35 6.11 11.49
C ALA A 475 28.72 4.72 11.59
N TYR A 476 27.70 4.51 10.80
CA TYR A 476 27.06 3.20 10.67
C TYR A 476 28.08 2.17 10.14
N VAL A 477 28.13 1.01 10.77
CA VAL A 477 28.93 -0.12 10.32
C VAL A 477 28.00 -1.15 9.68
N ASP A 478 28.17 -1.36 8.38
CA ASP A 478 27.37 -2.34 7.65
C ASP A 478 27.98 -3.74 7.80
N LYS A 479 27.31 -4.61 8.56
CA LYS A 479 27.74 -6.00 8.73
C LYS A 479 27.28 -6.81 7.53
N VAL A 480 28.21 -7.24 6.70
CA VAL A 480 27.95 -8.01 5.49
C VAL A 480 28.59 -9.38 5.63
N SER A 481 27.83 -10.43 5.30
CA SER A 481 28.33 -11.79 5.19
C SER A 481 28.55 -12.14 3.71
N ASP A 482 29.72 -12.70 3.39
CA ASP A 482 30.02 -13.22 2.03
C ASP A 482 29.56 -14.67 1.86
N GLU A 483 28.92 -15.27 2.86
CA GLU A 483 28.44 -16.64 2.78
C GLU A 483 27.30 -16.77 1.76
N PRO A 484 27.33 -17.83 0.91
CA PRO A 484 26.19 -18.15 0.06
C PRO A 484 25.02 -18.63 0.91
N LEU A 485 23.82 -18.53 0.37
CA LEU A 485 22.60 -18.98 1.05
C LEU A 485 22.71 -20.46 1.47
N MET A 486 23.26 -21.30 0.60
CA MET A 486 23.66 -22.69 0.88
C MET A 486 25.06 -22.94 0.35
N LYS A 487 25.89 -23.55 1.18
CA LYS A 487 27.28 -23.92 0.77
C LYS A 487 27.32 -25.05 -0.25
N GLU A 488 26.43 -26.02 -0.08
CA GLU A 488 26.30 -27.16 -0.96
C GLU A 488 24.82 -27.45 -1.20
N ALA A 489 24.51 -27.87 -2.43
CA ALA A 489 23.18 -28.39 -2.74
C ALA A 489 22.98 -29.75 -2.08
N PRO A 490 21.78 -30.10 -1.63
CA PRO A 490 21.49 -31.41 -1.09
C PRO A 490 21.63 -32.49 -2.15
N LYS A 491 21.91 -33.73 -1.74
CA LYS A 491 22.16 -34.85 -2.63
C LYS A 491 21.10 -35.93 -2.51
N GLY A 492 20.95 -36.72 -3.56
CA GLY A 492 20.15 -37.94 -3.57
C GLY A 492 18.69 -37.79 -4.04
N GLY A 493 18.24 -36.57 -4.30
CA GLY A 493 16.90 -36.38 -4.83
C GLY A 493 16.78 -36.72 -6.30
N LYS A 494 15.71 -37.45 -6.67
CA LYS A 494 15.45 -37.89 -8.04
C LYS A 494 13.98 -37.82 -8.36
N ILE A 495 13.65 -37.62 -9.64
CA ILE A 495 12.30 -37.80 -10.17
C ILE A 495 12.12 -39.27 -10.54
N ILE A 496 11.14 -39.94 -9.95
CA ILE A 496 10.87 -41.38 -10.20
C ILE A 496 9.66 -41.59 -11.10
N SER A 497 8.81 -40.59 -11.32
CA SER A 497 7.67 -40.67 -12.22
C SER A 497 7.34 -39.29 -12.78
N GLU A 498 6.97 -39.28 -14.07
CA GLU A 498 6.49 -38.08 -14.77
C GLU A 498 5.29 -38.43 -15.62
N LYS A 499 4.19 -37.73 -15.44
CA LYS A 499 2.94 -37.93 -16.20
C LYS A 499 2.28 -36.62 -16.52
N GLU A 500 1.71 -36.52 -17.72
CA GLU A 500 0.85 -35.37 -18.06
C GLU A 500 -0.50 -35.52 -17.39
N ASN A 501 -1.04 -34.42 -16.88
CA ASN A 501 -2.37 -34.31 -16.32
C ASN A 501 -3.30 -33.61 -17.31
N ASP A 502 -4.16 -34.39 -17.97
CA ASP A 502 -5.03 -33.90 -19.05
C ASP A 502 -6.09 -32.90 -18.57
N ILE A 503 -6.49 -32.95 -17.30
CA ILE A 503 -7.56 -32.09 -16.77
C ILE A 503 -7.14 -30.63 -16.67
N TYR A 504 -5.91 -30.37 -16.20
CA TYR A 504 -5.43 -29.01 -15.95
C TYR A 504 -4.28 -28.62 -16.86
N GLY A 505 -3.84 -29.49 -17.75
CA GLY A 505 -2.67 -29.23 -18.59
C GLY A 505 -1.36 -29.12 -17.81
N SER A 506 -1.29 -29.78 -16.65
CA SER A 506 -0.09 -29.79 -15.80
C SER A 506 0.69 -31.08 -15.97
N THR A 507 1.96 -31.06 -15.56
CA THR A 507 2.80 -32.26 -15.48
C THR A 507 2.94 -32.66 -14.01
N LYS A 508 2.65 -33.93 -13.72
CA LYS A 508 2.81 -34.51 -12.39
C LYS A 508 4.14 -35.22 -12.27
N LEU A 509 4.91 -34.79 -11.28
CA LEU A 509 6.18 -35.45 -10.93
C LEU A 509 6.03 -36.12 -9.57
N VAL A 510 6.61 -37.31 -9.42
CA VAL A 510 6.77 -37.96 -8.12
C VAL A 510 8.25 -38.06 -7.84
N LEU A 511 8.67 -37.62 -6.66
CA LEU A 511 10.07 -37.60 -6.27
C LEU A 511 10.43 -38.83 -5.42
N SER A 512 11.71 -39.14 -5.35
CA SER A 512 12.24 -40.33 -4.65
C SER A 512 11.90 -40.37 -3.16
N ASN A 513 11.64 -39.22 -2.53
CA ASN A 513 11.22 -39.12 -1.12
C ASN A 513 9.71 -39.16 -0.92
N GLY A 514 8.94 -39.33 -1.98
CA GLY A 514 7.47 -39.36 -1.92
C GLY A 514 6.76 -38.04 -2.22
N VAL A 515 7.49 -36.94 -2.34
CA VAL A 515 6.90 -35.62 -2.69
C VAL A 515 6.23 -35.71 -4.06
N THR A 516 5.03 -35.18 -4.15
CA THR A 516 4.32 -35.01 -5.42
C THR A 516 4.40 -33.55 -5.86
N VAL A 517 4.67 -33.33 -7.15
CA VAL A 517 4.81 -32.00 -7.72
C VAL A 517 3.97 -31.87 -8.97
N TYR A 518 3.17 -30.81 -9.05
CA TYR A 518 2.45 -30.41 -10.26
C TYR A 518 3.07 -29.14 -10.82
N VAL A 519 3.39 -29.16 -12.10
CA VAL A 519 4.00 -28.00 -12.80
C VAL A 519 3.07 -27.60 -13.94
N LYS A 520 2.65 -26.33 -13.95
CA LYS A 520 1.83 -25.78 -15.02
C LYS A 520 2.43 -24.47 -15.51
N LYS A 521 2.84 -24.43 -16.79
CA LYS A 521 3.22 -23.19 -17.44
C LYS A 521 1.99 -22.38 -17.80
N THR A 522 2.01 -21.11 -17.45
CA THR A 522 0.99 -20.13 -17.83
C THR A 522 1.64 -18.88 -18.40
N ASP A 523 0.88 -18.09 -19.15
CA ASP A 523 1.34 -16.84 -19.77
C ASP A 523 0.68 -15.60 -19.19
N PHE A 524 0.03 -15.70 -18.01
CA PHE A 524 -0.64 -14.57 -17.37
C PHE A 524 0.34 -13.50 -16.93
N LYS A 525 1.52 -13.93 -16.48
CA LYS A 525 2.64 -13.08 -16.09
C LYS A 525 3.94 -13.59 -16.71
N ALA A 526 4.79 -12.66 -17.15
CA ALA A 526 6.06 -13.00 -17.78
C ALA A 526 7.19 -13.24 -16.78
N ASP A 527 7.14 -12.63 -15.60
CA ASP A 527 8.23 -12.60 -14.62
C ASP A 527 7.80 -13.15 -13.25
N GLU A 528 6.94 -14.15 -13.24
CA GLU A 528 6.45 -14.74 -12.01
C GLU A 528 6.28 -16.25 -12.12
N ILE A 529 6.76 -16.95 -11.08
CA ILE A 529 6.44 -18.35 -10.79
C ILE A 529 5.89 -18.36 -9.37
N ARG A 530 4.72 -18.98 -9.18
CA ARG A 530 4.11 -19.19 -7.87
C ARG A 530 4.27 -20.63 -7.43
N MET A 531 4.59 -20.83 -6.16
CA MET A 531 4.72 -22.14 -5.53
C MET A 531 3.77 -22.24 -4.33
N LYS A 532 3.12 -23.38 -4.20
CA LYS A 532 2.40 -23.76 -2.98
C LYS A 532 2.72 -25.21 -2.65
N GLY A 533 3.19 -25.45 -1.42
CA GLY A 533 3.35 -26.79 -0.88
C GLY A 533 2.37 -26.99 0.27
N THR A 534 1.73 -28.14 0.38
CA THR A 534 0.72 -28.41 1.42
C THR A 534 0.72 -29.88 1.81
N SER A 535 0.46 -30.14 3.08
CA SER A 535 0.11 -31.48 3.59
C SER A 535 -0.92 -31.39 4.71
N LEU A 536 -1.56 -32.50 5.04
CA LEU A 536 -2.60 -32.53 6.06
C LEU A 536 -2.02 -32.65 7.47
N GLY A 537 -2.67 -32.02 8.42
CA GLY A 537 -2.32 -32.02 9.83
C GLY A 537 -2.53 -30.67 10.47
N GLY A 538 -1.62 -29.74 10.25
CA GLY A 538 -1.69 -28.37 10.73
C GLY A 538 -1.76 -28.25 12.25
N LYS A 539 -2.42 -27.21 12.71
CA LYS A 539 -2.64 -26.93 14.13
C LYS A 539 -3.46 -28.02 14.83
N SER A 540 -4.30 -28.74 14.07
CA SER A 540 -5.21 -29.75 14.59
C SER A 540 -4.49 -30.89 15.32
N ILE A 541 -3.23 -31.13 14.99
CA ILE A 541 -2.42 -32.22 15.57
C ILE A 541 -2.09 -31.95 17.03
N PHE A 542 -2.03 -30.70 17.44
CA PHE A 542 -1.59 -30.28 18.77
C PHE A 542 -2.75 -29.98 19.70
N PRO A 543 -2.57 -30.14 21.03
CA PRO A 543 -3.66 -29.93 22.00
C PRO A 543 -4.05 -28.45 22.16
N ASP A 544 -5.23 -28.24 22.73
CA ASP A 544 -5.79 -26.90 22.97
C ASP A 544 -4.89 -26.01 23.82
N LYS A 545 -4.10 -26.59 24.71
CA LYS A 545 -3.15 -25.84 25.57
C LYS A 545 -2.08 -25.05 24.77
N ASP A 546 -1.84 -25.44 23.53
CA ASP A 546 -0.89 -24.76 22.64
C ASP A 546 -1.52 -23.61 21.84
N ALA A 547 -2.81 -23.32 22.05
CA ALA A 547 -3.55 -22.34 21.26
C ALA A 547 -2.89 -20.96 21.24
N LEU A 548 -2.33 -20.52 22.35
CA LEU A 548 -1.60 -19.25 22.43
C LEU A 548 -0.40 -19.24 21.48
N ASN A 549 0.37 -20.34 21.45
CA ASN A 549 1.51 -20.46 20.56
C ASN A 549 1.09 -20.52 19.09
N PHE A 550 -0.03 -21.16 18.78
CA PHE A 550 -0.56 -21.18 17.39
C PHE A 550 -0.86 -19.78 16.85
N ALA A 551 -1.37 -18.90 17.72
CA ALA A 551 -1.79 -17.57 17.29
C ALA A 551 -0.64 -16.73 16.74
N VAL A 552 0.60 -17.01 17.16
CA VAL A 552 1.78 -16.22 16.80
C VAL A 552 2.88 -17.05 16.11
N MET A 553 2.67 -18.34 15.91
CA MET A 553 3.71 -19.27 15.43
C MET A 553 4.38 -18.80 14.15
N ASP A 554 3.60 -18.42 13.13
CA ASP A 554 4.15 -18.07 11.83
C ASP A 554 5.06 -16.84 11.93
N ASN A 555 4.66 -15.85 12.71
CA ASN A 555 5.45 -14.65 12.94
C ASN A 555 6.73 -14.94 13.74
N VAL A 556 6.64 -15.78 14.75
CA VAL A 556 7.80 -16.14 15.58
C VAL A 556 8.84 -16.93 14.76
N ILE A 557 8.41 -17.85 13.94
CA ILE A 557 9.33 -18.59 13.06
C ILE A 557 10.00 -17.62 12.09
N ALA A 558 9.25 -16.71 11.49
CA ALA A 558 9.76 -15.75 10.51
C ALA A 558 10.84 -14.83 11.08
N VAL A 559 10.67 -14.34 12.32
CA VAL A 559 11.65 -13.41 12.92
C VAL A 559 13.00 -14.06 13.23
N GLY A 560 13.05 -15.37 13.30
CA GLY A 560 14.31 -16.10 13.60
C GLY A 560 15.29 -16.16 12.46
N GLY A 561 14.81 -16.01 11.21
CA GLY A 561 15.64 -16.20 10.02
C GLY A 561 15.73 -17.66 9.60
N LEU A 562 16.67 -17.98 8.72
CA LEU A 562 16.88 -19.32 8.16
C LEU A 562 18.37 -19.68 8.12
N GLY A 563 18.69 -20.93 8.41
CA GLY A 563 20.05 -21.44 8.33
C GLY A 563 20.99 -20.63 9.23
N ASN A 564 22.03 -20.07 8.64
CA ASN A 564 23.01 -19.23 9.35
C ASN A 564 22.66 -17.72 9.31
N PHE A 565 21.52 -17.37 8.73
CA PHE A 565 21.15 -15.99 8.47
C PHE A 565 20.04 -15.52 9.41
N SER A 566 20.30 -14.43 10.15
CA SER A 566 19.23 -13.69 10.80
C SER A 566 18.29 -13.12 9.73
N GLN A 567 17.14 -12.65 10.13
CA GLN A 567 16.19 -12.00 9.19
C GLN A 567 16.83 -10.80 8.47
N VAL A 568 17.61 -9.99 9.20
CA VAL A 568 18.35 -8.86 8.62
C VAL A 568 19.38 -9.34 7.61
N ASP A 569 20.20 -10.35 7.97
CA ASP A 569 21.23 -10.88 7.07
C ASP A 569 20.60 -11.54 5.84
N LEU A 570 19.47 -12.21 6.00
CA LEU A 570 18.76 -12.84 4.90
C LEU A 570 18.28 -11.79 3.88
N THR A 571 17.75 -10.67 4.37
CA THR A 571 17.34 -9.55 3.51
C THR A 571 18.53 -9.00 2.72
N LYS A 572 19.70 -8.89 3.34
CA LYS A 572 20.91 -8.42 2.67
C LYS A 572 21.40 -9.41 1.59
N VAL A 573 21.39 -10.69 1.91
CA VAL A 573 21.87 -11.73 0.98
C VAL A 573 20.95 -11.90 -0.23
N LEU A 574 19.68 -11.59 -0.09
CA LEU A 574 18.67 -11.67 -1.15
C LEU A 574 18.54 -10.38 -1.96
N ALA A 575 19.36 -9.36 -1.69
CA ALA A 575 19.30 -8.10 -2.44
C ALA A 575 19.49 -8.34 -3.95
N GLY A 576 18.66 -7.66 -4.75
CA GLY A 576 18.68 -7.80 -6.22
C GLY A 576 17.94 -9.02 -6.74
N LYS A 577 17.36 -9.85 -5.90
CA LYS A 577 16.57 -11.03 -6.28
C LYS A 577 15.09 -10.80 -6.04
N LYS A 578 14.28 -11.32 -6.95
CA LYS A 578 12.82 -11.34 -6.81
C LYS A 578 12.41 -12.72 -6.34
N VAL A 579 12.35 -12.90 -5.04
CA VAL A 579 12.05 -14.21 -4.43
C VAL A 579 11.53 -14.03 -3.00
N SER A 580 10.52 -14.81 -2.64
CA SER A 580 10.07 -14.94 -1.26
C SER A 580 9.53 -16.34 -1.01
N VAL A 581 9.77 -16.86 0.20
CA VAL A 581 9.24 -18.15 0.66
C VAL A 581 8.77 -17.95 2.10
N ASN A 582 7.53 -18.34 2.38
CA ASN A 582 6.94 -18.27 3.71
C ASN A 582 6.25 -19.59 4.04
N ALA A 583 6.38 -20.04 5.27
CA ALA A 583 5.70 -21.23 5.76
C ALA A 583 4.79 -20.91 6.92
N GLY A 584 3.75 -21.72 7.12
CA GLY A 584 2.84 -21.55 8.20
C GLY A 584 1.94 -22.75 8.42
N LEU A 585 1.28 -22.78 9.59
CA LEU A 585 0.30 -23.79 9.93
C LEU A 585 -1.11 -23.21 9.80
N GLY A 586 -1.90 -23.83 8.92
CA GLY A 586 -3.34 -23.62 8.90
C GLY A 586 -4.03 -24.47 9.97
N ALA A 587 -5.35 -24.40 10.02
CA ALA A 587 -6.14 -25.19 10.96
C ALA A 587 -5.91 -26.70 10.77
N THR A 588 -5.85 -27.15 9.52
CA THR A 588 -5.77 -28.58 9.15
C THR A 588 -4.63 -28.92 8.21
N THR A 589 -3.79 -27.97 7.85
CA THR A 589 -2.69 -28.16 6.89
C THR A 589 -1.43 -27.42 7.33
N GLU A 590 -0.25 -27.97 6.97
CA GLU A 590 0.99 -27.22 6.91
C GLU A 590 1.16 -26.71 5.48
N ASN A 591 1.64 -25.47 5.35
CA ASN A 591 1.74 -24.82 4.04
C ASN A 591 3.06 -24.10 3.85
N VAL A 592 3.55 -24.11 2.61
CA VAL A 592 4.67 -23.29 2.16
C VAL A 592 4.22 -22.54 0.92
N PHE A 593 4.44 -21.23 0.90
CA PHE A 593 4.13 -20.37 -0.23
C PHE A 593 5.39 -19.71 -0.72
N GLY A 594 5.54 -19.64 -2.03
CA GLY A 594 6.68 -18.96 -2.64
C GLY A 594 6.31 -18.23 -3.92
N THR A 595 7.03 -17.17 -4.20
CA THR A 595 6.99 -16.47 -5.49
C THR A 595 8.41 -16.11 -5.89
N CYS A 596 8.69 -16.15 -7.19
CA CYS A 596 9.97 -15.70 -7.72
C CYS A 596 9.84 -15.28 -9.18
N SER A 597 10.85 -14.54 -9.68
CA SER A 597 11.04 -14.45 -11.12
C SER A 597 11.66 -15.75 -11.63
N PRO A 598 11.50 -16.07 -12.94
CA PRO A 598 12.11 -17.29 -13.50
C PRO A 598 13.61 -17.44 -13.23
N LYS A 599 14.38 -16.34 -13.29
CA LYS A 599 15.84 -16.39 -13.04
C LYS A 599 16.19 -16.70 -11.59
N ASP A 600 15.30 -16.49 -10.64
CA ASP A 600 15.52 -16.70 -9.21
C ASP A 600 14.89 -18.01 -8.70
N PHE A 601 14.52 -18.90 -9.60
CA PHE A 601 13.88 -20.18 -9.25
C PHE A 601 14.75 -21.03 -8.34
N GLU A 602 16.05 -21.15 -8.63
CA GLU A 602 16.96 -21.91 -7.76
C GLU A 602 17.02 -21.32 -6.35
N THR A 603 17.05 -19.99 -6.22
CA THR A 603 17.01 -19.33 -4.92
C THR A 603 15.73 -19.67 -4.16
N MET A 604 14.59 -19.74 -4.86
CA MET A 604 13.34 -20.16 -4.24
C MET A 604 13.41 -21.60 -3.74
N MET A 605 14.04 -22.50 -4.49
CA MET A 605 14.25 -23.89 -4.08
C MET A 605 15.16 -23.97 -2.84
N GLN A 606 16.24 -23.19 -2.81
CA GLN A 606 17.13 -23.11 -1.66
C GLN A 606 16.41 -22.63 -0.42
N LEU A 607 15.64 -21.55 -0.53
CA LEU A 607 14.83 -21.01 0.58
C LEU A 607 13.80 -22.03 1.07
N THR A 608 13.18 -22.76 0.15
CA THR A 608 12.19 -23.79 0.50
C THR A 608 12.87 -24.94 1.26
N TYR A 609 14.03 -25.39 0.82
CA TYR A 609 14.80 -26.43 1.51
C TYR A 609 15.16 -25.98 2.94
N LEU A 610 15.66 -24.77 3.10
CA LEU A 610 16.01 -24.22 4.41
C LEU A 610 14.77 -24.01 5.30
N THR A 611 13.65 -23.64 4.72
CA THR A 611 12.38 -23.49 5.44
C THR A 611 11.94 -24.82 6.07
N PHE A 612 12.14 -25.94 5.39
CA PHE A 612 11.84 -27.27 5.93
C PHE A 612 12.89 -27.73 6.96
N THR A 613 14.16 -27.42 6.75
CA THR A 613 15.26 -28.10 7.46
C THR A 613 15.97 -27.23 8.49
N ALA A 614 15.89 -25.91 8.38
CA ALA A 614 16.75 -25.01 9.15
C ALA A 614 16.08 -23.74 9.62
N PRO A 615 14.91 -23.81 10.28
CA PRO A 615 14.39 -22.63 10.96
C PRO A 615 15.37 -22.22 12.05
N ARG A 616 15.70 -20.92 12.10
CA ARG A 616 16.71 -20.41 13.04
C ARG A 616 16.03 -19.82 14.27
N LYS A 617 16.61 -20.06 15.44
CA LYS A 617 16.20 -19.42 16.68
C LYS A 617 16.99 -18.12 16.89
N ASP A 618 16.30 -17.02 17.11
CA ASP A 618 16.90 -15.72 17.41
C ASP A 618 16.21 -15.10 18.64
N ALA A 619 16.85 -15.23 19.79
CA ALA A 619 16.30 -14.78 21.07
C ALA A 619 16.11 -13.26 21.10
N GLU A 620 17.01 -12.48 20.50
CA GLU A 620 16.92 -11.02 20.44
C GLU A 620 15.75 -10.56 19.56
N ALA A 621 15.62 -11.15 18.39
CA ALA A 621 14.50 -10.86 17.49
C ALA A 621 13.16 -11.26 18.11
N PHE A 622 13.13 -12.34 18.87
CA PHE A 622 11.94 -12.76 19.60
C PHE A 622 11.56 -11.75 20.69
N GLU A 623 12.54 -11.26 21.46
CA GLU A 623 12.28 -10.22 22.46
C GLU A 623 11.74 -8.94 21.81
N SER A 624 12.32 -8.54 20.66
CA SER A 624 11.79 -7.43 19.88
C SER A 624 10.34 -7.68 19.47
N PHE A 625 10.04 -8.85 18.94
CA PHE A 625 8.69 -9.23 18.54
C PHE A 625 7.69 -9.12 19.70
N LYS A 626 8.05 -9.65 20.87
CA LYS A 626 7.18 -9.58 22.05
C LYS A 626 6.94 -8.14 22.50
N ASN A 627 7.99 -7.32 22.55
CA ASN A 627 7.87 -5.92 22.95
C ASN A 627 6.99 -5.12 21.99
N ARG A 628 7.16 -5.33 20.69
CA ARG A 628 6.30 -4.67 19.68
C ARG A 628 4.86 -5.14 19.75
N MET A 629 4.65 -6.44 19.97
CA MET A 629 3.31 -7.01 20.11
C MET A 629 2.59 -6.47 21.35
N LYS A 630 3.28 -6.38 22.50
CA LYS A 630 2.73 -5.76 23.70
C LYS A 630 2.28 -4.33 23.45
N ALA A 631 3.12 -3.54 22.78
CA ALA A 631 2.80 -2.16 22.45
C ALA A 631 1.55 -2.06 21.56
N GLN A 632 1.46 -2.90 20.53
CA GLN A 632 0.30 -2.93 19.64
C GLN A 632 -0.98 -3.34 20.36
N LEU A 633 -0.90 -4.32 21.25
CA LEU A 633 -2.07 -4.80 22.01
C LEU A 633 -2.54 -3.75 23.03
N GLU A 634 -1.61 -3.04 23.68
CA GLU A 634 -1.94 -1.93 24.57
C GLU A 634 -2.62 -0.80 23.80
N SER A 635 -2.10 -0.45 22.62
CA SER A 635 -2.69 0.59 21.76
C SER A 635 -4.08 0.18 21.28
N ALA A 636 -4.28 -1.08 20.95
CA ALA A 636 -5.57 -1.58 20.47
C ALA A 636 -6.68 -1.49 21.52
N GLN A 637 -6.35 -1.40 22.81
CA GLN A 637 -7.33 -1.22 23.89
C GLN A 637 -8.08 0.12 23.77
N ALA A 638 -7.50 1.12 23.12
CA ALA A 638 -8.15 2.41 22.87
C ALA A 638 -9.18 2.34 21.74
N ASN A 639 -9.13 1.30 20.90
CA ASN A 639 -10.03 1.14 19.75
C ASN A 639 -11.29 0.35 20.16
N PRO A 640 -12.49 0.97 20.12
CA PRO A 640 -13.74 0.28 20.43
C PRO A 640 -13.99 -0.99 19.61
N LEU A 641 -13.53 -1.01 18.35
CA LEU A 641 -13.70 -2.16 17.45
C LEU A 641 -13.01 -3.42 17.97
N SER A 642 -11.88 -3.29 18.67
CA SER A 642 -11.15 -4.44 19.24
C SER A 642 -12.01 -5.19 20.25
N SER A 643 -12.67 -4.47 21.16
CA SER A 643 -13.56 -5.07 22.14
C SER A 643 -14.80 -5.69 21.52
N ILE A 644 -15.35 -5.04 20.50
CA ILE A 644 -16.50 -5.54 19.74
C ILE A 644 -16.14 -6.86 19.04
N ASN A 645 -14.97 -6.92 18.40
CA ASN A 645 -14.48 -8.13 17.74
C ASN A 645 -14.25 -9.27 18.73
N ASP A 646 -13.69 -8.98 19.90
CA ASP A 646 -13.49 -9.98 20.96
C ASP A 646 -14.83 -10.59 21.40
N SER A 647 -15.83 -9.74 21.63
CA SER A 647 -17.19 -10.18 21.98
C SER A 647 -17.80 -11.03 20.88
N LEU A 648 -17.65 -10.62 19.62
CA LEU A 648 -18.16 -11.34 18.46
C LEU A 648 -17.52 -12.74 18.35
N GLN A 649 -16.20 -12.83 18.45
CA GLN A 649 -15.48 -14.11 18.35
C GLN A 649 -15.89 -15.07 19.45
N LYS A 650 -16.02 -14.59 20.69
CA LYS A 650 -16.51 -15.41 21.82
C LYS A 650 -17.92 -15.94 21.57
N ALA A 651 -18.79 -15.08 21.08
CA ALA A 651 -20.18 -15.46 20.78
C ALA A 651 -20.24 -16.50 19.66
N MET A 652 -19.49 -16.28 18.57
CA MET A 652 -19.50 -17.17 17.40
C MET A 652 -19.02 -18.59 17.72
N TYR A 653 -17.97 -18.72 18.47
CA TYR A 653 -17.29 -19.99 18.73
C TYR A 653 -17.53 -20.56 20.12
N ASN A 654 -18.51 -20.03 20.84
CA ASN A 654 -18.91 -20.53 22.16
C ASN A 654 -17.74 -20.61 23.16
N ASN A 655 -16.87 -19.59 23.17
CA ASN A 655 -15.67 -19.51 24.00
C ASN A 655 -14.72 -20.71 23.84
N HIS A 656 -14.62 -21.27 22.62
CA HIS A 656 -13.73 -22.40 22.37
C HIS A 656 -12.27 -22.01 22.71
N PRO A 657 -11.52 -22.88 23.43
CA PRO A 657 -10.17 -22.55 23.90
C PRO A 657 -9.15 -22.29 22.77
N ARG A 658 -9.42 -22.75 21.55
CA ARG A 658 -8.58 -22.48 20.39
C ARG A 658 -8.76 -21.08 19.79
N VAL A 659 -9.82 -20.40 20.17
CA VAL A 659 -10.05 -19.00 19.77
C VAL A 659 -9.36 -18.10 20.80
N VAL A 660 -8.17 -17.66 20.46
CA VAL A 660 -7.34 -16.83 21.34
C VAL A 660 -7.50 -15.37 20.99
N MET A 661 -7.92 -14.58 21.97
CA MET A 661 -7.90 -13.11 21.87
C MET A 661 -6.72 -12.62 22.68
N MET A 662 -5.65 -12.30 21.98
CA MET A 662 -4.38 -11.93 22.60
C MET A 662 -4.54 -10.67 23.43
N LYS A 663 -4.01 -10.71 24.66
CA LYS A 663 -3.91 -9.57 25.59
C LYS A 663 -2.44 -9.31 25.90
N PRO A 664 -2.06 -8.09 26.29
CA PRO A 664 -0.66 -7.78 26.59
C PRO A 664 -0.01 -8.72 27.63
N GLU A 665 -0.76 -9.09 28.66
CA GLU A 665 -0.27 -10.00 29.72
C GLU A 665 -0.03 -11.44 29.25
N MET A 666 -0.58 -11.83 28.11
CA MET A 666 -0.41 -13.17 27.54
C MET A 666 0.90 -13.31 26.75
N VAL A 667 1.48 -12.20 26.32
CA VAL A 667 2.62 -12.20 25.39
C VAL A 667 3.83 -12.94 25.99
N ASP A 668 4.08 -12.80 27.29
CA ASP A 668 5.19 -13.47 27.96
C ASP A 668 4.98 -14.99 28.13
N GLN A 669 3.78 -15.48 27.87
CA GLN A 669 3.48 -16.91 27.88
C GLN A 669 3.80 -17.60 26.55
N ILE A 670 4.19 -16.87 25.52
CA ILE A 670 4.61 -17.43 24.24
C ILE A 670 5.89 -18.23 24.44
N ASP A 671 5.85 -19.51 24.08
CA ASP A 671 6.97 -20.44 24.24
C ASP A 671 7.68 -20.69 22.91
N TYR A 672 8.83 -20.04 22.71
CA TYR A 672 9.59 -20.14 21.47
C TYR A 672 10.06 -21.56 21.19
N ASP A 673 10.56 -22.28 22.20
CA ASP A 673 11.04 -23.63 22.03
C ASP A 673 9.90 -24.59 21.65
N ARG A 674 8.72 -24.41 22.25
CA ARG A 674 7.53 -25.19 21.88
C ARG A 674 7.09 -24.89 20.46
N ILE A 675 7.14 -23.63 20.03
CA ILE A 675 6.82 -23.25 18.65
C ILE A 675 7.77 -23.94 17.66
N LEU A 676 9.06 -23.92 17.93
CA LEU A 676 10.05 -24.60 17.09
C LEU A 676 9.82 -26.12 17.04
N GLU A 677 9.50 -26.72 18.18
CA GLU A 677 9.19 -28.15 18.27
C GLU A 677 7.98 -28.52 17.41
N MET A 678 6.90 -27.76 17.51
CA MET A 678 5.68 -27.98 16.72
C MET A 678 5.93 -27.76 15.21
N TYR A 679 6.67 -26.70 14.88
CA TYR A 679 7.04 -26.42 13.50
C TYR A 679 7.86 -27.56 12.89
N ASN A 680 8.92 -27.99 13.58
CA ASN A 680 9.79 -29.08 13.13
C ASN A 680 9.01 -30.39 12.98
N ASP A 681 8.06 -30.68 13.87
CA ASP A 681 7.22 -31.85 13.73
C ASP A 681 6.40 -31.86 12.44
N ARG A 682 5.89 -30.69 12.05
CA ARG A 682 5.06 -30.58 10.83
C ARG A 682 5.88 -30.62 9.55
N PHE A 683 7.14 -30.20 9.57
CA PHE A 683 8.00 -30.11 8.40
C PHE A 683 9.10 -31.19 8.32
N LYS A 684 9.13 -32.14 9.25
CA LYS A 684 10.11 -33.24 9.22
C LYS A 684 9.76 -34.36 8.23
N ASP A 685 8.56 -34.35 7.68
CA ASP A 685 8.10 -35.36 6.72
C ASP A 685 7.54 -34.69 5.46
N ALA A 686 8.31 -34.72 4.40
CA ALA A 686 7.89 -34.19 3.11
C ALA A 686 7.15 -35.21 2.24
N SER A 687 7.09 -36.51 2.68
CA SER A 687 6.59 -37.58 1.83
C SER A 687 5.13 -37.44 1.41
N ASP A 688 4.31 -36.75 2.20
CA ASP A 688 2.91 -36.49 1.91
C ASP A 688 2.63 -35.03 1.48
N PHE A 689 3.68 -34.26 1.23
CA PHE A 689 3.53 -32.92 0.66
C PHE A 689 3.23 -33.00 -0.83
N THR A 690 2.33 -32.12 -1.26
CA THR A 690 2.10 -31.84 -2.68
C THR A 690 2.50 -30.41 -2.96
N PHE A 691 3.34 -30.20 -3.95
CA PHE A 691 3.77 -28.89 -4.42
C PHE A 691 3.11 -28.56 -5.76
N TYR A 692 2.72 -27.32 -5.91
CA TYR A 692 2.15 -26.75 -7.13
C TYR A 692 3.01 -25.60 -7.59
N PHE A 693 3.45 -25.65 -8.85
CA PHE A 693 4.16 -24.54 -9.50
C PHE A 693 3.34 -24.05 -10.67
N VAL A 694 3.01 -22.78 -10.68
CA VAL A 694 2.22 -22.15 -11.74
C VAL A 694 2.88 -20.81 -12.12
N GLY A 695 3.01 -20.56 -13.41
CA GLY A 695 3.57 -19.32 -13.91
C GLY A 695 4.45 -19.52 -15.13
N ASN A 696 5.36 -18.58 -15.36
CA ASN A 696 6.32 -18.67 -16.47
C ASN A 696 7.47 -19.60 -16.10
N ILE A 697 7.14 -20.87 -15.93
CA ILE A 697 8.09 -21.91 -15.54
C ILE A 697 8.41 -22.77 -16.76
N ASP A 698 9.73 -22.99 -17.00
CA ASP A 698 10.20 -23.95 -18.00
C ASP A 698 10.41 -25.30 -17.32
N LEU A 699 9.62 -26.30 -17.72
CA LEU A 699 9.64 -27.62 -17.08
C LEU A 699 11.02 -28.27 -17.13
N GLU A 700 11.70 -28.22 -18.30
CA GLU A 700 12.98 -28.89 -18.47
C GLU A 700 14.08 -28.25 -17.63
N THR A 701 14.07 -26.95 -17.46
CA THR A 701 15.02 -26.25 -16.59
C THR A 701 14.69 -26.45 -15.10
N ALA A 702 13.40 -26.53 -14.76
CA ALA A 702 12.93 -26.67 -13.38
C ALA A 702 13.12 -28.07 -12.82
N LYS A 703 12.97 -29.14 -13.63
CA LYS A 703 13.03 -30.52 -13.18
C LYS A 703 14.30 -30.86 -12.39
N PRO A 704 15.54 -30.56 -12.87
CA PRO A 704 16.72 -30.84 -12.08
C PRO A 704 16.76 -30.16 -10.72
N LEU A 705 16.31 -28.94 -10.65
CA LEU A 705 16.26 -28.16 -9.40
C LEU A 705 15.18 -28.68 -8.44
N ILE A 706 14.02 -29.05 -8.95
CA ILE A 706 12.95 -29.67 -8.16
C ILE A 706 13.47 -31.01 -7.57
N ALA A 707 14.10 -31.85 -8.38
CA ALA A 707 14.65 -33.10 -7.93
C ALA A 707 15.73 -32.90 -6.85
N GLU A 708 16.65 -31.97 -7.10
CA GLU A 708 17.80 -31.71 -6.22
C GLU A 708 17.35 -31.17 -4.84
N TYR A 709 16.46 -30.19 -4.81
CA TYR A 709 16.07 -29.52 -3.56
C TYR A 709 14.84 -30.16 -2.90
N LEU A 710 13.75 -30.36 -3.62
CA LEU A 710 12.54 -30.95 -3.06
C LEU A 710 12.66 -32.47 -2.89
N GLY A 711 13.33 -33.14 -3.79
CA GLY A 711 13.57 -34.60 -3.71
C GLY A 711 14.49 -35.02 -2.58
N ALA A 712 15.27 -34.09 -2.02
CA ALA A 712 16.15 -34.32 -0.88
C ALA A 712 15.57 -33.82 0.45
N LEU A 713 14.35 -33.32 0.47
CA LEU A 713 13.68 -32.94 1.73
C LEU A 713 13.52 -34.17 2.64
N PRO A 714 13.60 -33.99 3.96
CA PRO A 714 13.45 -35.10 4.90
C PRO A 714 12.07 -35.75 4.78
N ALA A 715 12.03 -37.07 4.87
CA ALA A 715 10.82 -37.85 4.78
C ALA A 715 10.89 -39.06 5.71
N ILE A 716 9.79 -39.30 6.44
CA ILE A 716 9.66 -40.43 7.37
C ILE A 716 8.47 -41.33 7.04
N ASN A 717 7.83 -41.08 5.91
CA ASN A 717 6.66 -41.83 5.42
C ASN A 717 5.50 -41.91 6.43
N ARG A 718 5.30 -40.84 7.18
CA ARG A 718 4.22 -40.71 8.15
C ARG A 718 2.95 -40.28 7.42
N LYS A 719 2.01 -41.19 7.29
CA LYS A 719 0.72 -40.88 6.65
C LYS A 719 -0.21 -40.28 7.67
N GLU A 720 -0.35 -38.97 7.65
CA GLU A 720 -1.21 -38.27 8.58
C GLU A 720 -2.39 -37.59 7.88
N THR A 721 -3.44 -37.37 8.67
CA THR A 721 -4.56 -36.50 8.32
C THR A 721 -4.80 -35.53 9.48
N PHE A 722 -5.69 -34.59 9.29
CA PHE A 722 -6.05 -33.63 10.33
C PHE A 722 -6.95 -34.29 11.39
N LYS A 723 -6.95 -33.71 12.58
CA LYS A 723 -7.82 -34.12 13.69
C LYS A 723 -9.01 -33.17 13.83
N ASP A 724 -10.15 -33.69 14.23
CA ASP A 724 -11.30 -32.88 14.56
C ASP A 724 -11.08 -32.21 15.93
N THR A 725 -10.92 -30.88 15.91
CA THR A 725 -10.73 -30.08 17.14
C THR A 725 -12.05 -29.67 17.78
N LYS A 726 -13.17 -30.04 17.18
CA LYS A 726 -14.52 -29.68 17.62
C LYS A 726 -14.76 -28.17 17.70
N MET A 727 -14.01 -27.42 16.92
CA MET A 727 -14.17 -25.99 16.78
C MET A 727 -15.17 -25.74 15.64
N SER A 728 -16.30 -25.18 15.98
CA SER A 728 -17.35 -24.85 15.01
C SER A 728 -18.13 -23.63 15.47
N ILE A 729 -18.78 -22.99 14.51
CA ILE A 729 -19.68 -21.89 14.80
C ILE A 729 -20.82 -22.40 15.68
N ARG A 730 -21.21 -21.60 16.66
CA ARG A 730 -22.31 -21.91 17.61
C ARG A 730 -23.57 -22.29 16.83
N LYS A 731 -24.21 -23.36 17.28
CA LYS A 731 -25.49 -23.85 16.71
C LYS A 731 -26.68 -23.24 17.44
N GLY A 732 -27.79 -23.08 16.73
CA GLY A 732 -29.03 -22.58 17.29
C GLY A 732 -29.10 -21.04 17.30
N VAL A 733 -30.20 -20.53 17.83
CA VAL A 733 -30.42 -19.08 17.94
C VAL A 733 -29.70 -18.56 19.20
N TYR A 734 -28.83 -17.63 19.00
CA TYR A 734 -28.08 -16.99 20.09
C TYR A 734 -28.00 -15.49 19.84
N LYS A 735 -28.37 -14.70 20.81
CA LYS A 735 -28.28 -13.26 20.78
C LYS A 735 -27.18 -12.79 21.71
N ASN A 736 -26.27 -12.01 21.22
CA ASN A 736 -25.21 -11.38 22.00
C ASN A 736 -25.25 -9.87 21.77
N GLU A 737 -25.31 -9.08 22.81
CA GLU A 737 -25.28 -7.65 22.73
C GLU A 737 -24.04 -7.14 23.48
N TYR A 738 -23.33 -6.22 22.85
CA TYR A 738 -22.13 -5.60 23.44
C TYR A 738 -22.16 -4.12 23.14
N ALA A 739 -21.93 -3.30 24.15
CA ALA A 739 -21.87 -1.86 24.00
C ALA A 739 -20.57 -1.33 24.56
N LYS A 740 -19.96 -0.41 23.86
CA LYS A 740 -18.79 0.32 24.30
C LYS A 740 -18.93 1.79 23.89
N GLU A 741 -18.61 2.67 24.82
CA GLU A 741 -18.64 4.10 24.59
C GLU A 741 -17.64 4.50 23.49
N GLN A 742 -18.10 5.32 22.55
CA GLN A 742 -17.27 5.90 21.52
C GLN A 742 -17.83 7.29 21.15
N GLN A 743 -16.98 8.13 20.61
CA GLN A 743 -17.35 9.53 20.31
C GLN A 743 -18.40 9.62 19.20
N THR A 744 -18.30 8.78 18.19
CA THR A 744 -19.30 8.66 17.13
C THR A 744 -20.06 7.35 17.31
N PRO A 745 -21.31 7.39 17.84
CA PRO A 745 -22.07 6.17 18.04
C PRO A 745 -22.33 5.45 16.73
N THR A 746 -21.99 4.16 16.69
CA THR A 746 -22.27 3.28 15.56
C THR A 746 -22.87 1.97 16.07
N ALA A 747 -23.72 1.36 15.27
CA ALA A 747 -24.29 0.04 15.57
C ALA A 747 -23.90 -0.91 14.45
N THR A 748 -23.37 -2.07 14.85
CA THR A 748 -23.08 -3.17 13.92
C THR A 748 -23.94 -4.35 14.29
N ILE A 749 -24.70 -4.85 13.32
CA ILE A 749 -25.54 -6.04 13.49
C ILE A 749 -24.94 -7.14 12.63
N VAL A 750 -24.68 -8.28 13.24
CA VAL A 750 -24.13 -9.44 12.55
C VAL A 750 -25.13 -10.59 12.62
N PHE A 751 -25.56 -11.04 11.46
CA PHE A 751 -26.35 -12.26 11.31
C PHE A 751 -25.44 -13.34 10.73
N LEU A 752 -25.31 -14.44 11.45
CA LEU A 752 -24.41 -15.52 11.04
C LEU A 752 -25.21 -16.79 10.80
N TYR A 753 -25.02 -17.37 9.65
CA TYR A 753 -25.65 -18.64 9.27
C TYR A 753 -24.54 -19.62 8.91
N SER A 754 -24.53 -20.78 9.59
CA SER A 754 -23.60 -21.83 9.24
C SER A 754 -24.16 -22.65 8.07
N GLY A 755 -23.38 -22.83 7.03
CA GLY A 755 -23.68 -23.77 5.95
C GLY A 755 -23.43 -25.23 6.37
N LYS A 756 -23.95 -26.19 5.59
CA LYS A 756 -23.64 -27.60 5.77
C LYS A 756 -22.23 -27.92 5.32
#